data_e0f564d13b45e0a2822a426d4c9d7d9e
#
_entry.id   e0f564d13b45e0a2822a426d4c9d7d9e
#
_cell.length_a   1.000
_cell.length_b   1.000
_cell.length_c   1.000
_cell.angle_alpha   90.00
_cell.angle_beta   90.00
_cell.angle_gamma   90.00
#
_symmetry.space_group_name_H-M   'P 1'
#
loop_
_entity.id
_entity.type
_entity.pdbx_description
1 polymer ?
#
loop_
_entity_poly.entity_id
_entity_poly.type
_entity_poly.pdbx_seq_one_letter_code
_entity_poly.pdbx_strand_id
1 'polypeptide(L)'
;MEKFSQMIAAELKLPAHRIANTLKLLQGGATIPFISRYRKEATGGLDEVQIGDIQTRYEKLCELSKRKETVLSTIEEQGKLTPELKSRISACWNATELEDIYLPFKPKRKTRAEAARAKGLEPLALLLMMQKENNLAAKVRNFVKGEVKDEEDALKGARDILAEQISEDERSRNLMRNQFQRQAIIQSKVVKGKETEEASAKYRDYFDFCEPLKKCSSHRLLALRRGESEGVLKVTIFPEDEDMCNERLQRLFVRANNACAHQVEEALTDAYKRLLKPAIETEFAALSKEKADEEAIRVFAENLRQLLLAPPLGQKRVMGIDPGFRTGCKVVCLDAQGTLLHNEAISPHPPKSEYAQAARKVVKLVEQYKIEAIAIGNGTASRETEQFVTSQRYDREVQVFVVSEDGASIYSASKTAREEFPDYDVTVRGAVSIGRRLMDPLAELVKIDAKSIGVGQYQHDVDQTKLKASLDQTVESCVNLVGVNVNTASKHLLTYVSGLGPTLAQNIVDYRTENGPFESRRQLLKVPRMGAKAYEQCAGFLRIPQAKNPLDNSAVHPESYPIVEQMAKDLNCTVADLIKDKELRSKIDLKKYVTDTVGLPTLTDILQELDKPGRDPRQKIQVFEFDKNVRTLDDLQEGMELPGIVTNITNFGCFVDIGIKENGLVHVSQLADRFVSNPADVVRIHQHVRVKVMSIDHERKRIQLTMKGLNN
;
A
#
# COMPACT_ATOMS: atom_id res chain seq x y z
N MET A 1 28.15 2.12 6.87
CA MET A 1 27.28 3.11 6.21
C MET A 1 27.72 3.36 4.77
N GLU A 2 28.97 3.69 4.50
CA GLU A 2 29.48 3.99 3.16
C GLU A 2 29.24 2.87 2.14
N LYS A 3 29.57 1.61 2.53
CA LYS A 3 29.30 0.43 1.69
C LYS A 3 27.83 0.27 1.31
N PHE A 4 26.90 0.47 2.26
CA PHE A 4 25.47 0.37 2.00
C PHE A 4 24.99 1.51 1.09
N SER A 5 25.51 2.73 1.28
CA SER A 5 25.19 3.85 0.40
C SER A 5 25.60 3.60 -1.04
N GLN A 6 26.77 2.97 -1.27
CA GLN A 6 27.21 2.60 -2.61
C GLN A 6 26.33 1.50 -3.24
N MET A 7 25.93 0.50 -2.47
CA MET A 7 25.05 -0.57 -2.94
C MET A 7 23.67 -0.03 -3.32
N ILE A 8 23.07 0.79 -2.45
CA ILE A 8 21.78 1.43 -2.73
C ILE A 8 21.87 2.37 -3.92
N ALA A 9 23.01 3.09 -4.07
CA ALA A 9 23.29 3.97 -5.21
C ALA A 9 23.28 3.23 -6.54
N ALA A 10 23.91 2.07 -6.58
CA ALA A 10 23.93 1.23 -7.78
C ALA A 10 22.54 0.72 -8.16
N GLU A 11 21.73 0.35 -7.16
CA GLU A 11 20.37 -0.19 -7.35
C GLU A 11 19.36 0.89 -7.78
N LEU A 12 19.35 2.04 -7.09
CA LEU A 12 18.41 3.13 -7.35
C LEU A 12 18.90 4.09 -8.45
N LYS A 13 20.12 3.93 -8.96
CA LYS A 13 20.76 4.83 -9.94
C LYS A 13 20.82 6.28 -9.45
N LEU A 14 21.07 6.46 -8.17
CA LEU A 14 21.20 7.76 -7.51
C LEU A 14 22.65 7.98 -7.05
N PRO A 15 23.12 9.24 -6.95
CA PRO A 15 24.46 9.53 -6.45
C PRO A 15 24.67 9.07 -4.99
N ALA A 16 25.74 8.35 -4.71
CA ALA A 16 26.01 7.75 -3.40
C ALA A 16 26.07 8.79 -2.25
N HIS A 17 26.58 9.99 -2.51
CA HIS A 17 26.63 11.06 -1.50
C HIS A 17 25.24 11.54 -1.06
N ARG A 18 24.27 11.59 -1.99
CA ARG A 18 22.87 11.94 -1.65
C ARG A 18 22.24 10.91 -0.75
N ILE A 19 22.49 9.62 -1.03
CA ILE A 19 22.02 8.51 -0.21
C ILE A 19 22.65 8.54 1.17
N ALA A 20 23.98 8.75 1.25
CA ALA A 20 24.67 8.86 2.53
C ALA A 20 24.13 9.99 3.39
N ASN A 21 23.89 11.17 2.80
CA ASN A 21 23.29 12.30 3.50
C ASN A 21 21.85 12.00 3.96
N THR A 22 21.04 11.38 3.12
CA THR A 22 19.67 10.97 3.45
C THR A 22 19.65 9.98 4.61
N LEU A 23 20.50 8.95 4.57
CA LEU A 23 20.63 7.97 5.66
C LEU A 23 21.09 8.62 6.98
N LYS A 24 22.00 9.59 6.89
CA LYS A 24 22.47 10.35 8.08
C LYS A 24 21.32 11.15 8.71
N LEU A 25 20.48 11.78 7.89
CA LEU A 25 19.29 12.51 8.37
C LEU A 25 18.26 11.57 9.00
N LEU A 26 17.94 10.44 8.35
CA LEU A 26 17.02 9.43 8.87
C LEU A 26 17.52 8.83 10.20
N GLN A 27 18.79 8.46 10.30
CA GLN A 27 19.41 7.98 11.55
C GLN A 27 19.45 9.05 12.63
N GLY A 28 19.60 10.31 12.22
CA GLY A 28 19.42 11.46 13.10
C GLY A 28 17.97 11.62 13.59
N GLY A 29 17.01 10.83 13.11
CA GLY A 29 15.60 10.84 13.49
C GLY A 29 14.79 11.93 12.80
N ALA A 30 15.23 12.42 11.63
CA ALA A 30 14.42 13.25 10.77
C ALA A 30 13.40 12.40 10.04
N THR A 31 12.18 12.89 9.91
CA THR A 31 11.08 12.23 9.21
C THR A 31 11.17 12.40 7.70
N ILE A 32 10.55 11.50 6.94
CA ILE A 32 10.53 11.57 5.47
C ILE A 32 9.94 12.89 4.97
N PRO A 33 8.76 13.36 5.43
CA PRO A 33 8.19 14.63 4.99
C PRO A 33 9.09 15.84 5.29
N PHE A 34 9.76 15.84 6.45
CA PHE A 34 10.69 16.91 6.81
C PHE A 34 11.92 16.93 5.89
N ILE A 35 12.52 15.77 5.62
CA ILE A 35 13.69 15.68 4.74
C ILE A 35 13.34 16.12 3.33
N SER A 36 12.25 15.64 2.75
CA SER A 36 11.83 15.93 1.38
C SER A 36 11.54 17.42 1.18
N ARG A 37 11.00 18.08 2.20
CA ARG A 37 10.58 19.47 2.11
C ARG A 37 11.66 20.46 2.54
N TYR A 38 12.36 20.20 3.65
CA TYR A 38 13.24 21.17 4.31
C TYR A 38 14.73 20.82 4.28
N ARG A 39 15.12 19.71 3.64
CA ARG A 39 16.55 19.28 3.53
C ARG A 39 16.94 18.95 2.09
N LYS A 40 16.35 19.68 1.13
CA LYS A 40 16.55 19.47 -0.32
C LYS A 40 18.01 19.61 -0.75
N GLU A 41 18.74 20.55 -0.18
CA GLU A 41 20.17 20.77 -0.48
C GLU A 41 21.01 19.56 -0.09
N ALA A 42 20.75 19.00 1.08
CA ALA A 42 21.51 17.85 1.59
C ALA A 42 21.24 16.57 0.77
N THR A 43 20.01 16.40 0.31
CA THR A 43 19.56 15.20 -0.43
C THR A 43 19.62 15.38 -1.95
N GLY A 44 19.80 16.61 -2.43
CA GLY A 44 19.73 16.95 -3.85
C GLY A 44 18.31 16.90 -4.42
N GLY A 45 17.29 17.19 -3.60
CA GLY A 45 15.88 17.28 -4.01
C GLY A 45 15.17 15.95 -4.15
N LEU A 46 15.55 14.93 -3.38
CA LEU A 46 14.83 13.65 -3.34
C LEU A 46 13.41 13.85 -2.81
N ASP A 47 12.46 13.19 -3.45
CA ASP A 47 11.07 13.17 -3.02
C ASP A 47 10.81 12.13 -1.90
N GLU A 48 9.60 12.13 -1.35
CA GLU A 48 9.22 11.22 -0.25
C GLU A 48 9.29 9.74 -0.64
N VAL A 49 8.98 9.40 -1.89
CA VAL A 49 9.03 8.02 -2.40
C VAL A 49 10.49 7.55 -2.47
N GLN A 50 11.36 8.37 -3.04
CA GLN A 50 12.79 8.06 -3.16
C GLN A 50 13.45 7.91 -1.77
N ILE A 51 13.09 8.78 -0.81
CA ILE A 51 13.60 8.70 0.57
C ILE A 51 13.10 7.43 1.26
N GLY A 52 11.82 7.09 1.09
CA GLY A 52 11.22 5.85 1.60
C GLY A 52 11.87 4.60 1.02
N ASP A 53 12.16 4.60 -0.28
CA ASP A 53 12.88 3.53 -0.96
C ASP A 53 14.30 3.35 -0.40
N ILE A 54 15.03 4.43 -0.16
CA ILE A 54 16.37 4.41 0.45
C ILE A 54 16.29 3.79 1.84
N GLN A 55 15.33 4.20 2.66
CA GLN A 55 15.13 3.67 4.00
C GLN A 55 14.85 2.15 3.97
N THR A 56 13.89 1.73 3.16
CA THR A 56 13.51 0.31 3.03
C THR A 56 14.67 -0.57 2.60
N ARG A 57 15.47 -0.10 1.63
CA ARG A 57 16.65 -0.84 1.17
C ARG A 57 17.74 -0.91 2.22
N TYR A 58 17.95 0.17 2.94
CA TYR A 58 18.90 0.20 4.04
C TYR A 58 18.51 -0.79 5.15
N GLU A 59 17.24 -0.85 5.52
CA GLU A 59 16.71 -1.80 6.51
C GLU A 59 16.91 -3.25 6.04
N LYS A 60 16.58 -3.58 4.78
CA LYS A 60 16.85 -4.90 4.18
C LYS A 60 18.34 -5.29 4.22
N LEU A 61 19.24 -4.36 3.93
CA LEU A 61 20.68 -4.60 4.02
C LEU A 61 21.16 -4.81 5.47
N CYS A 62 20.60 -4.10 6.42
CA CYS A 62 20.87 -4.30 7.84
C CYS A 62 20.40 -5.68 8.33
N GLU A 63 19.20 -6.10 7.92
CA GLU A 63 18.65 -7.43 8.22
C GLU A 63 19.52 -8.54 7.62
N LEU A 64 19.93 -8.37 6.35
CA LEU A 64 20.83 -9.32 5.69
C LEU A 64 22.19 -9.38 6.38
N SER A 65 22.73 -8.25 6.85
CA SER A 65 23.97 -8.22 7.62
C SER A 65 23.86 -9.02 8.92
N LYS A 66 22.79 -8.82 9.68
CA LYS A 66 22.51 -9.61 10.90
C LYS A 66 22.34 -11.10 10.57
N ARG A 67 21.67 -11.40 9.48
CA ARG A 67 21.52 -12.79 9.02
C ARG A 67 22.85 -13.45 8.70
N LYS A 68 23.77 -12.74 8.05
CA LYS A 68 25.13 -13.21 7.76
C LYS A 68 25.91 -13.52 9.04
N GLU A 69 25.81 -12.65 10.05
CA GLU A 69 26.44 -12.89 11.36
C GLU A 69 25.92 -14.18 12.01
N THR A 70 24.59 -14.38 11.99
CA THR A 70 23.98 -15.62 12.49
C THR A 70 24.45 -16.86 11.74
N VAL A 71 24.51 -16.78 10.39
CA VAL A 71 24.99 -17.89 9.56
C VAL A 71 26.45 -18.22 9.86
N LEU A 72 27.31 -17.22 9.95
CA LEU A 72 28.74 -17.40 10.28
C LEU A 72 28.91 -18.04 11.66
N SER A 73 28.23 -17.54 12.70
CA SER A 73 28.27 -18.09 14.06
C SER A 73 27.84 -19.56 14.07
N THR A 74 26.72 -19.89 13.41
CA THR A 74 26.21 -21.26 13.38
C THR A 74 27.18 -22.25 12.70
N ILE A 75 27.83 -21.84 11.61
CA ILE A 75 28.80 -22.68 10.91
C ILE A 75 30.10 -22.81 11.72
N GLU A 76 30.53 -21.75 12.41
CA GLU A 76 31.71 -21.75 13.27
C GLU A 76 31.51 -22.67 14.48
N GLU A 77 30.34 -22.64 15.12
CA GLU A 77 29.97 -23.56 16.22
C GLU A 77 30.00 -25.03 15.79
N GLN A 78 29.73 -25.31 14.50
CA GLN A 78 29.85 -26.66 13.94
C GLN A 78 31.31 -27.04 13.60
N GLY A 79 32.25 -26.14 13.73
CA GLY A 79 33.68 -26.37 13.36
C GLY A 79 33.90 -26.52 11.85
N LYS A 80 32.98 -26.02 11.03
CA LYS A 80 32.98 -26.18 9.55
C LYS A 80 33.32 -24.89 8.80
N LEU A 81 33.58 -23.78 9.50
CA LEU A 81 33.86 -22.49 8.88
C LEU A 81 35.30 -22.44 8.34
N THR A 82 35.46 -22.51 7.03
CA THR A 82 36.74 -22.29 6.36
C THR A 82 36.96 -20.82 6.00
N PRO A 83 38.24 -20.37 5.81
CA PRO A 83 38.51 -18.99 5.40
C PRO A 83 37.81 -18.60 4.08
N GLU A 84 37.76 -19.52 3.13
CA GLU A 84 37.11 -19.35 1.81
C GLU A 84 35.61 -19.16 1.98
N LEU A 85 34.96 -20.00 2.81
CA LEU A 85 33.54 -19.93 3.11
C LEU A 85 33.19 -18.62 3.82
N LYS A 86 34.01 -18.21 4.80
CA LYS A 86 33.87 -16.94 5.49
C LYS A 86 33.96 -15.75 4.54
N SER A 87 34.94 -15.75 3.64
CA SER A 87 35.10 -14.70 2.62
C SER A 87 33.88 -14.65 1.70
N ARG A 88 33.40 -15.80 1.25
CA ARG A 88 32.24 -15.92 0.37
C ARG A 88 30.96 -15.40 1.01
N ILE A 89 30.65 -15.81 2.24
CA ILE A 89 29.51 -15.32 3.00
C ILE A 89 29.62 -13.80 3.22
N SER A 90 30.82 -13.32 3.55
CA SER A 90 31.05 -11.89 3.79
C SER A 90 30.85 -11.04 2.52
N ALA A 91 31.16 -11.58 1.36
CA ALA A 91 30.98 -10.92 0.06
C ALA A 91 29.53 -11.00 -0.46
N CYS A 92 28.73 -12.01 -0.05
CA CYS A 92 27.36 -12.23 -0.52
C CYS A 92 26.40 -11.16 0.01
N TRP A 93 25.65 -10.52 -0.87
CA TRP A 93 24.59 -9.54 -0.54
C TRP A 93 23.25 -9.89 -1.19
N ASN A 94 23.08 -11.14 -1.56
CA ASN A 94 21.82 -11.71 -2.03
C ASN A 94 21.29 -12.69 -0.99
N ALA A 95 20.07 -12.46 -0.49
CA ALA A 95 19.48 -13.28 0.57
C ALA A 95 19.30 -14.74 0.13
N THR A 96 18.86 -14.97 -1.11
CA THR A 96 18.65 -16.31 -1.67
C THR A 96 19.98 -17.08 -1.78
N GLU A 97 21.02 -16.42 -2.29
CA GLU A 97 22.37 -17.02 -2.38
C GLU A 97 22.94 -17.31 -1.00
N LEU A 98 22.74 -16.42 -0.03
CA LEU A 98 23.18 -16.66 1.36
C LEU A 98 22.51 -17.89 1.96
N GLU A 99 21.19 -18.06 1.75
CA GLU A 99 20.48 -19.24 2.26
C GLU A 99 20.93 -20.53 1.56
N ASP A 100 21.28 -20.48 0.27
CA ASP A 100 21.84 -21.64 -0.44
C ASP A 100 23.22 -22.03 0.09
N ILE A 101 24.09 -21.05 0.33
CA ILE A 101 25.41 -21.29 0.95
C ILE A 101 25.23 -21.92 2.34
N TYR A 102 24.24 -21.47 3.10
CA TYR A 102 23.95 -21.96 4.45
C TYR A 102 23.26 -23.32 4.46
N LEU A 103 22.50 -23.69 3.44
CA LEU A 103 21.59 -24.86 3.41
C LEU A 103 22.29 -26.19 3.81
N PRO A 104 23.53 -26.52 3.38
CA PRO A 104 24.22 -27.73 3.81
C PRO A 104 24.59 -27.76 5.29
N PHE A 105 24.69 -26.59 5.94
CA PHE A 105 25.07 -26.41 7.32
C PHE A 105 23.86 -26.23 8.25
N LYS A 106 22.68 -26.06 7.69
CA LYS A 106 21.45 -25.85 8.45
C LYS A 106 21.14 -27.09 9.30
N PRO A 107 20.89 -26.95 10.61
CA PRO A 107 20.50 -28.08 11.46
C PRO A 107 19.26 -28.79 10.92
N LYS A 108 19.39 -30.07 10.65
CA LYS A 108 18.32 -30.90 10.06
C LYS A 108 17.65 -31.75 11.13
N ARG A 109 16.34 -31.96 10.97
CA ARG A 109 15.57 -32.84 11.85
C ARG A 109 15.22 -34.12 11.07
N LYS A 110 15.79 -35.29 11.49
CA LYS A 110 15.40 -36.66 11.04
C LYS A 110 15.07 -36.77 9.54
N THR A 111 16.02 -36.44 8.66
CA THR A 111 15.87 -36.69 7.23
C THR A 111 16.18 -38.15 6.91
N ARG A 112 15.72 -38.68 5.74
CA ARG A 112 16.09 -39.99 5.26
C ARG A 112 17.60 -40.10 5.08
N ALA A 113 18.26 -39.06 4.59
CA ALA A 113 19.69 -39.01 4.43
C ALA A 113 20.43 -39.06 5.76
N GLU A 114 19.93 -38.39 6.82
CA GLU A 114 20.52 -38.42 8.15
C GLU A 114 20.40 -39.83 8.78
N ALA A 115 19.25 -40.47 8.61
CA ALA A 115 19.08 -41.86 9.03
C ALA A 115 20.06 -42.82 8.29
N ALA A 116 20.28 -42.58 7.00
CA ALA A 116 21.25 -43.37 6.22
C ALA A 116 22.71 -43.10 6.64
N ARG A 117 23.06 -41.82 6.97
CA ARG A 117 24.38 -41.48 7.56
C ARG A 117 24.60 -42.18 8.89
N ALA A 118 23.57 -42.24 9.76
CA ALA A 118 23.65 -42.94 11.03
C ALA A 118 23.90 -44.44 10.86
N LYS A 119 23.42 -45.04 9.77
CA LYS A 119 23.73 -46.43 9.37
C LYS A 119 25.15 -46.60 8.76
N GLY A 120 25.92 -45.53 8.61
CA GLY A 120 27.29 -45.57 8.06
C GLY A 120 27.35 -45.65 6.53
N LEU A 121 26.33 -45.19 5.80
CA LEU A 121 26.22 -45.35 4.34
C LEU A 121 26.83 -44.17 3.57
N GLU A 122 27.37 -43.14 4.24
CA GLU A 122 27.97 -41.99 3.57
C GLU A 122 29.17 -42.35 2.68
N PRO A 123 30.12 -43.25 3.07
CA PRO A 123 31.18 -43.67 2.18
C PRO A 123 30.68 -44.39 0.91
N LEU A 124 29.57 -45.10 1.01
CA LEU A 124 28.94 -45.73 -0.17
C LEU A 124 28.36 -44.64 -1.10
N ALA A 125 27.71 -43.64 -0.57
CA ALA A 125 27.21 -42.50 -1.36
C ALA A 125 28.35 -41.80 -2.10
N LEU A 126 29.48 -41.55 -1.43
CA LEU A 126 30.68 -40.98 -2.07
C LEU A 126 31.22 -41.85 -3.19
N LEU A 127 31.31 -43.17 -2.97
CA LEU A 127 31.74 -44.15 -3.97
C LEU A 127 30.84 -44.09 -5.23
N LEU A 128 29.52 -44.07 -5.02
CA LEU A 128 28.53 -43.93 -6.10
C LEU A 128 28.73 -42.65 -6.89
N MET A 129 28.92 -41.49 -6.19
CA MET A 129 29.12 -40.20 -6.83
C MET A 129 30.39 -40.13 -7.64
N MET A 130 31.47 -40.83 -7.26
CA MET A 130 32.71 -40.90 -8.03
C MET A 130 32.53 -41.59 -9.37
N GLN A 131 31.59 -42.56 -9.50
CA GLN A 131 31.26 -43.31 -10.71
C GLN A 131 32.47 -44.05 -11.36
N LYS A 132 33.43 -44.47 -10.54
CA LYS A 132 34.66 -45.10 -10.98
C LYS A 132 34.66 -46.63 -10.74
N GLU A 133 33.74 -47.15 -9.94
CA GLU A 133 33.73 -48.55 -9.53
C GLU A 133 33.03 -49.41 -10.58
N ASN A 134 33.72 -50.46 -11.04
CA ASN A 134 33.21 -51.40 -12.03
C ASN A 134 32.49 -52.59 -11.39
N ASN A 135 32.81 -52.92 -10.13
CA ASN A 135 32.19 -54.04 -9.43
C ASN A 135 31.42 -53.54 -8.18
N LEU A 136 30.32 -52.83 -8.45
CA LEU A 136 29.51 -52.23 -7.44
C LEU A 136 28.94 -53.26 -6.44
N ALA A 137 28.46 -54.41 -6.93
CA ALA A 137 27.84 -55.44 -6.08
C ALA A 137 28.78 -55.94 -4.98
N ALA A 138 30.06 -56.18 -5.31
CA ALA A 138 31.06 -56.61 -4.34
C ALA A 138 31.33 -55.54 -3.26
N LYS A 139 31.30 -54.27 -3.64
CA LYS A 139 31.53 -53.16 -2.74
C LYS A 139 30.34 -52.93 -1.81
N VAL A 140 29.10 -53.00 -2.33
CA VAL A 140 27.87 -52.80 -1.56
C VAL A 140 27.72 -53.80 -0.41
N ARG A 141 28.14 -55.06 -0.63
CA ARG A 141 28.12 -56.12 0.40
C ARG A 141 28.89 -55.71 1.68
N ASN A 142 29.94 -54.92 1.54
CA ASN A 142 30.72 -54.48 2.69
C ASN A 142 29.97 -53.50 3.59
N PHE A 143 28.86 -52.93 3.12
CA PHE A 143 28.01 -51.97 3.85
C PHE A 143 26.77 -52.63 4.44
N VAL A 144 26.50 -53.88 4.13
CA VAL A 144 25.42 -54.69 4.77
C VAL A 144 25.87 -55.09 6.17
N LYS A 145 25.69 -54.18 7.15
CA LYS A 145 26.10 -54.33 8.53
C LYS A 145 25.11 -53.63 9.47
N GLY A 146 24.99 -54.15 10.69
CA GLY A 146 24.17 -53.54 11.74
C GLY A 146 22.68 -53.46 11.34
N GLU A 147 22.15 -52.25 11.20
CA GLU A 147 20.76 -51.97 10.82
C GLU A 147 20.49 -52.07 9.32
N VAL A 148 21.49 -52.29 8.47
CA VAL A 148 21.33 -52.40 7.02
C VAL A 148 20.98 -53.86 6.70
N LYS A 149 19.78 -54.07 6.13
CA LYS A 149 19.20 -55.42 5.95
C LYS A 149 19.81 -56.21 4.80
N ASP A 150 19.98 -55.56 3.66
CA ASP A 150 20.45 -56.12 2.42
C ASP A 150 21.15 -55.09 1.51
N GLU A 151 21.60 -55.53 0.34
CA GLU A 151 22.29 -54.68 -0.63
C GLU A 151 21.39 -53.54 -1.14
N GLU A 152 20.09 -53.78 -1.30
CA GLU A 152 19.14 -52.79 -1.76
C GLU A 152 18.88 -51.71 -0.68
N ASP A 153 18.77 -52.09 0.60
CA ASP A 153 18.64 -51.14 1.72
C ASP A 153 19.90 -50.26 1.81
N ALA A 154 21.10 -50.82 1.55
CA ALA A 154 22.35 -50.07 1.48
C ALA A 154 22.34 -49.06 0.31
N LEU A 155 21.97 -49.48 -0.89
CA LEU A 155 21.89 -48.63 -2.07
C LEU A 155 20.82 -47.53 -1.92
N LYS A 156 19.65 -47.88 -1.39
CA LYS A 156 18.57 -46.95 -1.10
C LYS A 156 19.01 -45.85 -0.13
N GLY A 157 19.67 -46.25 0.96
CA GLY A 157 20.22 -45.26 1.92
C GLY A 157 21.27 -44.37 1.30
N ALA A 158 22.17 -44.93 0.47
CA ALA A 158 23.16 -44.13 -0.26
C ALA A 158 22.50 -43.17 -1.26
N ARG A 159 21.43 -43.61 -1.98
CA ARG A 159 20.65 -42.74 -2.87
C ARG A 159 19.94 -41.62 -2.09
N ASP A 160 19.41 -41.87 -0.90
CA ASP A 160 18.81 -40.82 -0.06
C ASP A 160 19.82 -39.73 0.33
N ILE A 161 21.08 -40.12 0.63
CA ILE A 161 22.17 -39.17 0.89
C ILE A 161 22.52 -38.39 -0.36
N LEU A 162 22.65 -39.06 -1.52
CA LEU A 162 22.95 -38.41 -2.80
C LEU A 162 21.82 -37.44 -3.20
N ALA A 163 20.57 -37.84 -3.04
CA ALA A 163 19.43 -36.97 -3.35
C ALA A 163 19.45 -35.68 -2.53
N GLU A 164 19.78 -35.76 -1.25
CA GLU A 164 19.92 -34.58 -0.38
C GLU A 164 21.08 -33.70 -0.87
N GLN A 165 22.26 -34.27 -1.11
CA GLN A 165 23.42 -33.52 -1.60
C GLN A 165 23.15 -32.83 -2.94
N ILE A 166 22.50 -33.51 -3.90
CA ILE A 166 22.12 -32.94 -5.19
C ILE A 166 21.12 -31.80 -5.01
N SER A 167 20.17 -31.93 -4.10
CA SER A 167 19.15 -30.90 -3.83
C SER A 167 19.70 -29.66 -3.16
N GLU A 168 20.79 -29.79 -2.42
CA GLU A 168 21.48 -28.70 -1.71
C GLU A 168 22.61 -28.07 -2.53
N ASP A 169 23.01 -28.72 -3.65
CA ASP A 169 24.03 -28.16 -4.53
C ASP A 169 23.51 -26.88 -5.19
N GLU A 170 24.25 -25.80 -5.03
CA GLU A 170 23.89 -24.48 -5.56
C GLU A 170 23.70 -24.48 -7.08
N ARG A 171 24.49 -25.30 -7.82
CA ARG A 171 24.36 -25.40 -9.27
C ARG A 171 23.01 -25.99 -9.64
N SER A 172 22.55 -27.03 -8.90
CA SER A 172 21.23 -27.63 -9.07
C SER A 172 20.14 -26.61 -8.83
N ARG A 173 20.21 -25.88 -7.72
CA ARG A 173 19.22 -24.87 -7.34
C ARG A 173 19.19 -23.71 -8.34
N ASN A 174 20.35 -23.20 -8.75
CA ASN A 174 20.44 -22.12 -9.73
C ASN A 174 19.94 -22.56 -11.12
N LEU A 175 20.22 -23.79 -11.51
CA LEU A 175 19.70 -24.36 -12.75
C LEU A 175 18.16 -24.38 -12.72
N MET A 176 17.59 -24.88 -11.63
CA MET A 176 16.15 -24.95 -11.46
C MET A 176 15.49 -23.56 -11.40
N ARG A 177 16.08 -22.61 -10.67
CA ARG A 177 15.60 -21.20 -10.63
C ARG A 177 15.59 -20.56 -12.01
N ASN A 178 16.66 -20.76 -12.78
CA ASN A 178 16.74 -20.24 -14.14
C ASN A 178 15.64 -20.81 -15.04
N GLN A 179 15.30 -22.09 -14.89
CA GLN A 179 14.18 -22.70 -15.63
C GLN A 179 12.84 -22.12 -15.21
N PHE A 180 12.57 -22.05 -13.89
CA PHE A 180 11.35 -21.46 -13.38
C PHE A 180 11.22 -19.99 -13.78
N GLN A 181 12.28 -19.21 -13.69
CA GLN A 181 12.26 -17.80 -14.06
C GLN A 181 11.91 -17.59 -15.55
N ARG A 182 12.34 -18.50 -16.41
CA ARG A 182 12.11 -18.39 -17.86
C ARG A 182 10.77 -18.97 -18.29
N GLN A 183 10.37 -20.11 -17.75
CA GLN A 183 9.32 -20.97 -18.27
C GLN A 183 8.39 -21.54 -17.21
N ALA A 184 8.31 -20.94 -16.00
CA ALA A 184 7.35 -21.39 -15.03
C ALA A 184 5.91 -21.08 -15.48
N ILE A 185 5.06 -22.05 -15.27
CA ILE A 185 3.61 -21.98 -15.47
C ILE A 185 2.95 -21.97 -14.12
N ILE A 186 1.94 -21.10 -13.95
CA ILE A 186 1.00 -21.17 -12.86
C ILE A 186 -0.29 -21.84 -13.35
N GLN A 187 -0.73 -22.85 -12.65
CA GLN A 187 -1.97 -23.56 -12.93
C GLN A 187 -2.86 -23.58 -11.71
N SER A 188 -4.16 -23.40 -11.91
CA SER A 188 -5.15 -23.66 -10.87
C SER A 188 -6.20 -24.64 -11.36
N LYS A 189 -6.65 -25.48 -10.45
CA LYS A 189 -7.77 -26.41 -10.65
C LYS A 189 -8.71 -26.33 -9.46
N VAL A 190 -10.02 -26.47 -9.74
CA VAL A 190 -11.00 -26.53 -8.67
C VAL A 190 -10.80 -27.82 -7.84
N VAL A 191 -10.96 -27.70 -6.53
CA VAL A 191 -10.92 -28.83 -5.61
C VAL A 191 -12.18 -29.68 -5.83
N LYS A 192 -12.01 -31.00 -5.97
CA LYS A 192 -13.10 -31.94 -6.24
C LYS A 192 -14.25 -31.78 -5.23
N GLY A 193 -15.45 -31.57 -5.75
CA GLY A 193 -16.67 -31.37 -4.97
C GLY A 193 -17.00 -29.91 -4.65
N LYS A 194 -16.12 -28.96 -5.04
CA LYS A 194 -16.35 -27.54 -4.85
C LYS A 194 -16.95 -26.83 -6.06
N GLU A 195 -17.10 -27.52 -7.18
CA GLU A 195 -17.54 -26.96 -8.46
C GLU A 195 -18.97 -26.40 -8.41
N THR A 196 -19.82 -27.00 -7.56
CA THR A 196 -21.26 -26.70 -7.47
C THR A 196 -21.62 -25.79 -6.28
N GLU A 197 -20.66 -25.49 -5.40
CA GLU A 197 -20.90 -24.62 -4.27
C GLU A 197 -21.12 -23.15 -4.72
N GLU A 198 -22.16 -22.50 -4.23
CA GLU A 198 -22.46 -21.09 -4.56
C GLU A 198 -21.29 -20.16 -4.18
N ALA A 199 -20.64 -20.39 -3.05
CA ALA A 199 -19.46 -19.65 -2.58
C ALA A 199 -18.27 -19.75 -3.55
N SER A 200 -18.18 -20.80 -4.36
CA SER A 200 -17.12 -21.05 -5.33
C SER A 200 -17.36 -20.33 -6.67
N ALA A 201 -18.57 -19.82 -6.90
CA ALA A 201 -18.95 -19.20 -8.18
C ALA A 201 -18.03 -18.02 -8.58
N LYS A 202 -17.54 -17.27 -7.61
CA LYS A 202 -16.61 -16.15 -7.82
C LYS A 202 -15.23 -16.56 -8.40
N TYR A 203 -14.89 -17.86 -8.34
CA TYR A 203 -13.63 -18.43 -8.85
C TYR A 203 -13.79 -19.23 -10.13
N ARG A 204 -14.96 -19.24 -10.79
CA ARG A 204 -15.21 -20.06 -12.00
C ARG A 204 -14.17 -19.87 -13.08
N ASP A 205 -13.72 -18.63 -13.30
CA ASP A 205 -12.72 -18.31 -14.32
C ASP A 205 -11.35 -18.96 -14.03
N TYR A 206 -11.15 -19.49 -12.80
CA TYR A 206 -9.92 -20.15 -12.33
C TYR A 206 -10.06 -21.64 -12.05
N PHE A 207 -11.19 -22.24 -12.37
CA PHE A 207 -11.43 -23.68 -12.14
C PHE A 207 -10.55 -24.59 -12.99
N ASP A 208 -10.17 -24.15 -14.18
CA ASP A 208 -9.16 -24.78 -15.03
C ASP A 208 -8.38 -23.66 -15.74
N PHE A 209 -7.42 -23.09 -15.03
CA PHE A 209 -6.67 -21.93 -15.48
C PHE A 209 -5.19 -22.28 -15.57
N CYS A 210 -4.53 -21.80 -16.65
CA CYS A 210 -3.13 -22.04 -16.89
C CYS A 210 -2.52 -20.88 -17.69
N GLU A 211 -1.44 -20.28 -17.19
CA GLU A 211 -0.66 -19.27 -17.93
C GLU A 211 0.81 -19.23 -17.48
N PRO A 212 1.73 -18.65 -18.28
CA PRO A 212 3.09 -18.38 -17.85
C PRO A 212 3.12 -17.47 -16.61
N LEU A 213 3.81 -17.89 -15.55
CA LEU A 213 3.88 -17.16 -14.28
C LEU A 213 4.30 -15.68 -14.46
N LYS A 214 5.24 -15.42 -15.37
CA LYS A 214 5.71 -14.05 -15.69
C LYS A 214 4.66 -13.15 -16.32
N LYS A 215 3.57 -13.73 -16.88
CA LYS A 215 2.45 -13.00 -17.48
C LYS A 215 1.26 -12.88 -16.53
N CYS A 216 1.28 -13.62 -15.41
CA CYS A 216 0.22 -13.57 -14.42
C CYS A 216 0.23 -12.21 -13.72
N SER A 217 -0.83 -11.44 -13.92
CA SER A 217 -0.97 -10.13 -13.26
C SER A 217 -1.22 -10.29 -11.76
N SER A 218 -0.83 -9.27 -11.00
CA SER A 218 -0.92 -9.28 -9.53
C SER A 218 -2.32 -9.57 -9.02
N HIS A 219 -3.36 -8.97 -9.63
CA HIS A 219 -4.75 -9.21 -9.22
C HIS A 219 -5.20 -10.64 -9.48
N ARG A 220 -4.78 -11.28 -10.59
CA ARG A 220 -5.07 -12.69 -10.85
C ARG A 220 -4.36 -13.61 -9.87
N LEU A 221 -3.08 -13.33 -9.60
CA LEU A 221 -2.32 -14.09 -8.61
C LEU A 221 -2.96 -14.02 -7.22
N LEU A 222 -3.39 -12.83 -6.79
CA LEU A 222 -4.07 -12.64 -5.52
C LEU A 222 -5.43 -13.37 -5.49
N ALA A 223 -6.19 -13.34 -6.59
CA ALA A 223 -7.43 -14.10 -6.70
C ALA A 223 -7.19 -15.62 -6.59
N LEU A 224 -6.16 -16.14 -7.27
CA LEU A 224 -5.77 -17.55 -7.19
C LEU A 224 -5.38 -17.96 -5.78
N ARG A 225 -4.56 -17.13 -5.10
CA ARG A 225 -4.12 -17.38 -3.72
C ARG A 225 -5.27 -17.29 -2.70
N ARG A 226 -6.21 -16.37 -2.91
CA ARG A 226 -7.44 -16.32 -2.11
C ARG A 226 -8.27 -17.60 -2.29
N GLY A 227 -8.49 -18.01 -3.55
CA GLY A 227 -9.23 -19.25 -3.84
C GLY A 227 -8.56 -20.49 -3.25
N GLU A 228 -7.23 -20.53 -3.20
CA GLU A 228 -6.45 -21.59 -2.55
C GLU A 228 -6.63 -21.55 -1.02
N SER A 229 -6.54 -20.37 -0.40
CA SER A 229 -6.72 -20.21 1.06
C SER A 229 -8.15 -20.54 1.53
N GLU A 230 -9.15 -20.28 0.69
CA GLU A 230 -10.54 -20.67 0.92
C GLU A 230 -10.82 -22.15 0.61
N GLY A 231 -9.81 -22.90 0.15
CA GLY A 231 -9.94 -24.32 -0.15
C GLY A 231 -10.78 -24.64 -1.40
N VAL A 232 -11.00 -23.67 -2.27
CA VAL A 232 -11.76 -23.83 -3.53
C VAL A 232 -10.84 -24.22 -4.68
N LEU A 233 -9.64 -23.66 -4.73
CA LEU A 233 -8.66 -23.90 -5.78
C LEU A 233 -7.45 -24.66 -5.24
N LYS A 234 -6.83 -25.46 -6.12
CA LYS A 234 -5.48 -25.98 -5.93
C LYS A 234 -4.57 -25.26 -6.93
N VAL A 235 -3.58 -24.51 -6.43
CA VAL A 235 -2.65 -23.74 -7.24
C VAL A 235 -1.28 -24.40 -7.24
N THR A 236 -0.69 -24.60 -8.41
CA THR A 236 0.63 -25.20 -8.59
C THR A 236 1.48 -24.35 -9.51
N ILE A 237 2.80 -24.32 -9.27
CA ILE A 237 3.77 -23.66 -10.11
C ILE A 237 4.82 -24.70 -10.52
N PHE A 238 5.03 -24.87 -11.80
CA PHE A 238 5.95 -25.88 -12.33
C PHE A 238 6.61 -25.37 -13.63
N PRO A 239 7.79 -25.89 -14.02
CA PRO A 239 8.40 -25.56 -15.30
C PRO A 239 7.60 -26.19 -16.44
N GLU A 240 7.47 -25.47 -17.56
CA GLU A 240 6.75 -25.95 -18.76
C GLU A 240 7.31 -27.28 -19.28
N ASP A 241 8.64 -27.45 -19.21
CA ASP A 241 9.35 -28.65 -19.66
C ASP A 241 10.13 -29.27 -18.49
N GLU A 242 9.52 -30.27 -17.85
CA GLU A 242 10.14 -31.01 -16.73
C GLU A 242 11.25 -31.95 -17.20
N ASP A 243 11.15 -32.49 -18.41
CA ASP A 243 12.15 -33.41 -18.95
C ASP A 243 13.47 -32.69 -19.21
N MET A 244 13.41 -31.47 -19.74
CA MET A 244 14.58 -30.61 -19.89
C MET A 244 15.27 -30.31 -18.54
N CYS A 245 14.50 -30.15 -17.47
CA CYS A 245 15.08 -29.95 -16.14
C CYS A 245 15.88 -31.17 -15.70
N ASN A 246 15.32 -32.37 -15.86
CA ASN A 246 16.00 -33.62 -15.54
C ASN A 246 17.24 -33.84 -16.39
N GLU A 247 17.17 -33.64 -17.70
CA GLU A 247 18.33 -33.80 -18.60
C GLU A 247 19.47 -32.84 -18.21
N ARG A 248 19.16 -31.60 -17.88
CA ARG A 248 20.19 -30.64 -17.48
C ARG A 248 20.83 -31.00 -16.14
N LEU A 249 20.05 -31.51 -15.19
CA LEU A 249 20.58 -32.02 -13.93
C LEU A 249 21.45 -33.25 -14.15
N GLN A 250 21.03 -34.18 -15.04
CA GLN A 250 21.84 -35.35 -15.40
C GLN A 250 23.21 -34.95 -15.94
N ARG A 251 23.28 -33.96 -16.82
CA ARG A 251 24.57 -33.44 -17.38
C ARG A 251 25.51 -32.88 -16.31
N LEU A 252 24.99 -32.42 -15.16
CA LEU A 252 25.80 -31.92 -14.04
C LEU A 252 26.45 -33.05 -13.23
N PHE A 253 25.77 -34.18 -13.05
CA PHE A 253 26.17 -35.19 -12.08
C PHE A 253 26.52 -36.53 -12.69
N VAL A 254 25.92 -36.91 -13.82
CA VAL A 254 26.19 -38.19 -14.48
C VAL A 254 27.37 -38.03 -15.43
N ARG A 255 28.47 -38.78 -15.16
CA ARG A 255 29.77 -38.64 -15.85
C ARG A 255 30.25 -39.91 -16.52
N ALA A 256 29.64 -41.06 -16.20
CA ALA A 256 29.99 -42.37 -16.70
C ALA A 256 28.74 -43.14 -17.16
N ASN A 257 28.96 -44.32 -17.76
CA ASN A 257 27.89 -45.24 -18.11
C ASN A 257 28.17 -46.59 -17.44
N ASN A 258 27.96 -46.66 -16.14
CA ASN A 258 28.19 -47.88 -15.33
C ASN A 258 27.11 -48.01 -14.22
N ALA A 259 27.18 -49.07 -13.44
CA ALA A 259 26.22 -49.33 -12.37
C ALA A 259 26.16 -48.20 -11.30
N CYS A 260 27.29 -47.54 -11.03
CA CYS A 260 27.29 -46.39 -10.10
C CYS A 260 26.54 -45.17 -10.70
N ALA A 261 26.76 -44.91 -12.00
CA ALA A 261 26.09 -43.81 -12.71
C ALA A 261 24.55 -44.00 -12.69
N HIS A 262 24.11 -45.26 -12.89
CA HIS A 262 22.67 -45.60 -12.80
C HIS A 262 22.08 -45.29 -11.40
N GLN A 263 22.82 -45.57 -10.31
CA GLN A 263 22.40 -45.23 -8.96
C GLN A 263 22.34 -43.72 -8.73
N VAL A 264 23.25 -42.94 -9.35
CA VAL A 264 23.23 -41.47 -9.32
C VAL A 264 22.02 -40.94 -10.10
N GLU A 265 21.65 -41.52 -11.26
CA GLU A 265 20.45 -41.15 -12.02
C GLU A 265 19.16 -41.39 -11.23
N GLU A 266 19.05 -42.53 -10.53
CA GLU A 266 17.91 -42.79 -9.64
C GLU A 266 17.85 -41.78 -8.48
N ALA A 267 18.98 -41.50 -7.84
CA ALA A 267 19.07 -40.53 -6.76
C ALA A 267 18.71 -39.10 -7.26
N LEU A 268 19.13 -38.75 -8.48
CA LEU A 268 18.82 -37.46 -9.12
C LEU A 268 17.32 -37.31 -9.42
N THR A 269 16.69 -38.38 -9.91
CA THR A 269 15.26 -38.40 -10.16
C THR A 269 14.46 -38.21 -8.86
N ASP A 270 14.88 -38.85 -7.78
CA ASP A 270 14.27 -38.67 -6.44
C ASP A 270 14.55 -37.25 -5.92
N ALA A 271 15.79 -36.74 -6.04
CA ALA A 271 16.17 -35.37 -5.67
C ALA A 271 15.28 -34.33 -6.37
N TYR A 272 15.08 -34.48 -7.68
CA TYR A 272 14.24 -33.60 -8.46
C TYR A 272 12.78 -33.62 -7.97
N LYS A 273 12.16 -34.80 -7.97
CA LYS A 273 10.72 -34.95 -7.68
C LYS A 273 10.35 -34.61 -6.24
N ARG A 274 11.17 -35.07 -5.28
CA ARG A 274 10.85 -34.99 -3.85
C ARG A 274 11.41 -33.74 -3.16
N LEU A 275 12.54 -33.21 -3.60
CA LEU A 275 13.27 -32.15 -2.89
C LEU A 275 13.36 -30.85 -3.67
N LEU A 276 13.95 -30.87 -4.87
CA LEU A 276 14.24 -29.65 -5.65
C LEU A 276 12.96 -28.99 -6.17
N LYS A 277 12.11 -29.73 -6.92
CA LYS A 277 10.91 -29.17 -7.52
C LYS A 277 9.98 -28.56 -6.46
N PRO A 278 9.60 -29.24 -5.35
CA PRO A 278 8.75 -28.64 -4.32
C PRO A 278 9.39 -27.44 -3.61
N ALA A 279 10.71 -27.46 -3.40
CA ALA A 279 11.42 -26.37 -2.77
C ALA A 279 11.42 -25.10 -3.66
N ILE A 280 11.71 -25.26 -4.95
CA ILE A 280 11.72 -24.15 -5.92
C ILE A 280 10.28 -23.68 -6.22
N GLU A 281 9.30 -24.58 -6.29
CA GLU A 281 7.89 -24.21 -6.38
C GLU A 281 7.47 -23.30 -5.21
N THR A 282 7.80 -23.68 -3.98
CA THR A 282 7.53 -22.88 -2.78
C THR A 282 8.24 -21.51 -2.84
N GLU A 283 9.49 -21.49 -3.28
CA GLU A 283 10.27 -20.25 -3.45
C GLU A 283 9.59 -19.32 -4.47
N PHE A 284 9.21 -19.83 -5.65
CA PHE A 284 8.54 -19.02 -6.68
C PHE A 284 7.11 -18.63 -6.30
N ALA A 285 6.42 -19.46 -5.53
CA ALA A 285 5.13 -19.11 -4.93
C ALA A 285 5.27 -17.90 -3.99
N ALA A 286 6.28 -17.89 -3.12
CA ALA A 286 6.56 -16.80 -2.21
C ALA A 286 7.00 -15.52 -2.95
N LEU A 287 7.96 -15.64 -3.88
CA LEU A 287 8.46 -14.50 -4.67
C LEU A 287 7.37 -13.84 -5.52
N SER A 288 6.54 -14.65 -6.20
CA SER A 288 5.43 -14.13 -7.00
C SER A 288 4.37 -13.45 -6.13
N LYS A 289 4.07 -14.02 -4.95
CA LYS A 289 3.15 -13.42 -3.98
C LYS A 289 3.69 -12.10 -3.43
N GLU A 290 4.97 -12.05 -3.05
CA GLU A 290 5.60 -10.82 -2.56
C GLU A 290 5.53 -9.70 -3.60
N LYS A 291 5.86 -10.01 -4.86
CA LYS A 291 5.74 -9.04 -5.96
C LYS A 291 4.31 -8.56 -6.15
N ALA A 292 3.33 -9.47 -6.11
CA ALA A 292 1.92 -9.11 -6.25
C ALA A 292 1.44 -8.25 -5.08
N ASP A 293 1.89 -8.53 -3.86
CA ASP A 293 1.59 -7.72 -2.67
C ASP A 293 2.15 -6.30 -2.81
N GLU A 294 3.41 -6.16 -3.22
CA GLU A 294 4.05 -4.84 -3.39
C GLU A 294 3.33 -3.99 -4.45
N GLU A 295 2.96 -4.58 -5.59
CA GLU A 295 2.18 -3.89 -6.63
C GLU A 295 0.79 -3.48 -6.14
N ALA A 296 0.08 -4.37 -5.44
CA ALA A 296 -1.24 -4.08 -4.91
C ALA A 296 -1.21 -3.01 -3.81
N ILE A 297 -0.26 -3.12 -2.87
CA ILE A 297 -0.09 -2.14 -1.78
C ILE A 297 0.19 -0.75 -2.33
N ARG A 298 1.01 -0.64 -3.40
CA ARG A 298 1.27 0.65 -4.06
C ARG A 298 -0.02 1.27 -4.61
N VAL A 299 -0.87 0.47 -5.26
CA VAL A 299 -2.17 0.94 -5.77
C VAL A 299 -3.08 1.35 -4.60
N PHE A 300 -3.11 0.57 -3.52
CA PHE A 300 -3.93 0.90 -2.34
C PHE A 300 -3.46 2.18 -1.67
N ALA A 301 -2.16 2.41 -1.57
CA ALA A 301 -1.59 3.65 -1.05
C ALA A 301 -1.99 4.86 -1.91
N GLU A 302 -1.94 4.72 -3.24
CA GLU A 302 -2.38 5.79 -4.15
C GLU A 302 -3.88 6.06 -4.05
N ASN A 303 -4.71 5.02 -3.97
CA ASN A 303 -6.14 5.15 -3.75
C ASN A 303 -6.44 5.87 -2.42
N LEU A 304 -5.76 5.49 -1.34
CA LEU A 304 -5.88 6.18 -0.05
C LEU A 304 -5.47 7.64 -0.15
N ARG A 305 -4.35 7.93 -0.82
CA ARG A 305 -3.88 9.31 -1.04
C ARG A 305 -4.94 10.17 -1.71
N GLN A 306 -5.59 9.63 -2.75
CA GLN A 306 -6.65 10.35 -3.46
C GLN A 306 -7.88 10.58 -2.59
N LEU A 307 -8.26 9.61 -1.75
CA LEU A 307 -9.36 9.77 -0.80
C LEU A 307 -9.06 10.85 0.25
N LEU A 308 -7.86 10.84 0.83
CA LEU A 308 -7.43 11.81 1.84
C LEU A 308 -7.30 13.23 1.28
N LEU A 309 -6.85 13.36 0.03
CA LEU A 309 -6.69 14.63 -0.66
C LEU A 309 -7.92 15.02 -1.49
N ALA A 310 -9.06 14.34 -1.30
CA ALA A 310 -10.31 14.73 -1.94
C ALA A 310 -10.71 16.16 -1.55
N PRO A 311 -11.39 16.91 -2.47
CA PRO A 311 -11.75 18.30 -2.25
C PRO A 311 -12.62 18.49 -1.02
N PRO A 312 -12.26 19.33 -0.05
CA PRO A 312 -13.10 19.64 1.10
C PRO A 312 -14.17 20.66 0.73
N LEU A 313 -15.37 20.52 1.29
CA LEU A 313 -16.39 21.57 1.20
C LEU A 313 -16.01 22.81 2.04
N GLY A 314 -15.24 22.59 3.11
CA GLY A 314 -14.86 23.62 4.05
C GLY A 314 -15.89 23.84 5.17
N GLN A 315 -15.79 24.98 5.83
CA GLN A 315 -16.59 25.35 6.98
C GLN A 315 -18.00 25.81 6.56
N LYS A 316 -18.88 24.85 6.29
CA LYS A 316 -20.31 25.07 5.97
C LYS A 316 -21.20 24.29 6.92
N ARG A 317 -22.46 24.69 7.02
CA ARG A 317 -23.48 23.96 7.77
C ARG A 317 -23.99 22.79 6.95
N VAL A 318 -23.77 21.58 7.44
CA VAL A 318 -24.00 20.34 6.69
C VAL A 318 -25.06 19.49 7.36
N MET A 319 -25.98 18.95 6.56
CA MET A 319 -26.85 17.85 6.98
C MET A 319 -26.20 16.53 6.53
N GLY A 320 -25.86 15.65 7.47
CA GLY A 320 -25.38 14.31 7.20
C GLY A 320 -26.55 13.30 7.21
N ILE A 321 -26.60 12.44 6.20
CA ILE A 321 -27.62 11.39 6.09
C ILE A 321 -26.95 10.04 5.90
N ASP A 322 -27.20 9.13 6.84
CA ASP A 322 -26.86 7.71 6.73
C ASP A 322 -28.12 6.98 6.23
N PRO A 323 -28.15 6.57 4.93
CA PRO A 323 -29.35 6.04 4.30
C PRO A 323 -29.64 4.59 4.73
N GLY A 324 -30.92 4.23 4.82
CA GLY A 324 -31.32 2.87 5.16
C GLY A 324 -32.80 2.59 4.91
N PHE A 325 -33.12 1.37 4.46
CA PHE A 325 -34.50 0.95 4.21
C PHE A 325 -35.23 0.54 5.50
N ARG A 326 -34.69 -0.44 6.22
CA ARG A 326 -35.39 -1.04 7.40
C ARG A 326 -35.43 -0.13 8.60
N THR A 327 -34.32 0.51 8.95
CA THR A 327 -34.17 1.37 10.13
C THR A 327 -34.50 2.83 9.84
N GLY A 328 -34.80 3.16 8.60
CA GLY A 328 -34.93 4.54 8.12
C GLY A 328 -33.56 5.21 7.94
N CYS A 329 -33.59 6.42 7.38
CA CYS A 329 -32.39 7.24 7.22
C CYS A 329 -32.11 8.01 8.52
N LYS A 330 -30.86 7.99 8.97
CA LYS A 330 -30.40 8.78 10.13
C LYS A 330 -29.96 10.15 9.64
N VAL A 331 -30.53 11.19 10.16
CA VAL A 331 -30.28 12.59 9.78
C VAL A 331 -29.64 13.31 10.93
N VAL A 332 -28.55 14.03 10.67
CA VAL A 332 -27.87 14.91 11.61
C VAL A 332 -27.69 16.29 11.00
N CYS A 333 -27.78 17.33 11.81
CA CYS A 333 -27.45 18.69 11.42
C CYS A 333 -26.17 19.13 12.14
N LEU A 334 -25.18 19.60 11.36
CA LEU A 334 -23.87 20.03 11.84
C LEU A 334 -23.70 21.54 11.60
N ASP A 335 -23.05 22.22 12.55
CA ASP A 335 -22.59 23.59 12.34
C ASP A 335 -21.34 23.66 11.44
N ALA A 336 -20.84 24.86 11.17
CA ALA A 336 -19.67 25.09 10.35
C ALA A 336 -18.36 24.51 10.94
N GLN A 337 -18.34 24.13 12.19
CA GLN A 337 -17.24 23.46 12.90
C GLN A 337 -17.42 21.94 12.98
N GLY A 338 -18.52 21.42 12.45
CA GLY A 338 -18.85 19.99 12.50
C GLY A 338 -19.42 19.54 13.86
N THR A 339 -19.91 20.47 14.68
CA THR A 339 -20.59 20.17 15.95
C THR A 339 -22.00 19.70 15.68
N LEU A 340 -22.43 18.64 16.37
CA LEU A 340 -23.79 18.11 16.24
C LEU A 340 -24.82 19.06 16.91
N LEU A 341 -25.74 19.60 16.11
CA LEU A 341 -26.80 20.49 16.55
C LEU A 341 -28.12 19.73 16.75
N HIS A 342 -28.42 18.74 15.92
CA HIS A 342 -29.66 17.98 15.94
C HIS A 342 -29.48 16.62 15.28
N ASN A 343 -30.28 15.64 15.73
CA ASN A 343 -30.37 14.33 15.07
C ASN A 343 -31.82 13.83 15.13
N GLU A 344 -32.24 13.13 14.07
CA GLU A 344 -33.48 12.38 14.03
C GLU A 344 -33.47 11.29 12.96
N ALA A 345 -34.45 10.40 12.97
CA ALA A 345 -34.66 9.40 11.95
C ALA A 345 -35.88 9.78 11.08
N ILE A 346 -35.74 9.53 9.76
CA ILE A 346 -36.81 9.66 8.78
C ILE A 346 -36.99 8.37 8.02
N SER A 347 -38.17 8.08 7.50
CA SER A 347 -38.47 6.84 6.77
C SER A 347 -39.13 7.14 5.41
N PRO A 348 -38.42 7.80 4.47
CA PRO A 348 -39.01 8.14 3.17
C PRO A 348 -39.21 6.92 2.27
N HIS A 349 -38.51 5.82 2.53
CA HIS A 349 -38.47 4.61 1.69
C HIS A 349 -39.29 3.45 2.24
N PRO A 350 -39.66 2.44 1.42
CA PRO A 350 -40.22 1.20 1.92
C PRO A 350 -39.37 0.54 3.01
N PRO A 351 -39.94 -0.20 3.97
CA PRO A 351 -41.38 -0.58 4.06
C PRO A 351 -42.31 0.48 4.67
N LYS A 352 -41.79 1.48 5.38
CA LYS A 352 -42.65 2.48 6.03
C LYS A 352 -43.22 3.53 5.08
N SER A 353 -42.47 3.96 4.11
CA SER A 353 -42.89 4.90 3.04
C SER A 353 -43.57 6.20 3.55
N GLU A 354 -43.02 6.80 4.62
CA GLU A 354 -43.52 8.05 5.22
C GLU A 354 -43.01 9.29 4.47
N TYR A 355 -43.09 9.27 3.12
CA TYR A 355 -42.47 10.26 2.25
C TYR A 355 -42.82 11.71 2.59
N ALA A 356 -44.13 12.01 2.71
CA ALA A 356 -44.60 13.39 2.96
C ALA A 356 -44.19 13.92 4.34
N GLN A 357 -44.11 13.05 5.33
CA GLN A 357 -43.67 13.42 6.68
C GLN A 357 -42.15 13.66 6.68
N ALA A 358 -41.38 12.76 6.08
CA ALA A 358 -39.94 12.87 5.92
C ALA A 358 -39.55 14.16 5.15
N ALA A 359 -40.25 14.49 4.06
CA ALA A 359 -40.07 15.71 3.30
C ALA A 359 -40.25 16.97 4.14
N ARG A 360 -41.37 17.06 4.90
CA ARG A 360 -41.62 18.18 5.82
C ARG A 360 -40.53 18.34 6.86
N LYS A 361 -40.07 17.24 7.44
CA LYS A 361 -38.97 17.25 8.42
C LYS A 361 -37.67 17.77 7.84
N VAL A 362 -37.23 17.24 6.70
CA VAL A 362 -35.99 17.66 6.03
C VAL A 362 -36.03 19.16 5.68
N VAL A 363 -37.12 19.62 5.04
CA VAL A 363 -37.26 21.04 4.68
C VAL A 363 -37.22 21.93 5.93
N LYS A 364 -37.92 21.56 7.01
CA LYS A 364 -37.90 22.30 8.29
C LYS A 364 -36.49 22.33 8.91
N LEU A 365 -35.74 21.22 8.88
CA LEU A 365 -34.40 21.16 9.44
C LEU A 365 -33.43 22.04 8.62
N VAL A 366 -33.55 22.03 7.28
CA VAL A 366 -32.73 22.89 6.39
C VAL A 366 -32.94 24.37 6.73
N GLU A 367 -34.19 24.79 6.91
CA GLU A 367 -34.56 26.16 7.29
C GLU A 367 -34.07 26.53 8.69
N GLN A 368 -34.37 25.67 9.68
CA GLN A 368 -34.08 25.92 11.11
C GLN A 368 -32.57 26.01 11.38
N TYR A 369 -31.78 25.10 10.81
CA TYR A 369 -30.33 25.03 11.04
C TYR A 369 -29.51 25.72 9.95
N LYS A 370 -30.19 26.36 8.98
CA LYS A 370 -29.56 27.10 7.87
C LYS A 370 -28.56 26.20 7.11
N ILE A 371 -28.97 24.99 6.77
CA ILE A 371 -28.13 24.02 6.08
C ILE A 371 -27.77 24.53 4.67
N GLU A 372 -26.52 24.42 4.30
CA GLU A 372 -25.95 24.84 3.01
C GLU A 372 -25.65 23.65 2.10
N ALA A 373 -25.40 22.47 2.68
CA ALA A 373 -25.12 21.25 1.93
C ALA A 373 -25.68 20.02 2.63
N ILE A 374 -26.01 18.98 1.85
CA ILE A 374 -26.45 17.68 2.33
C ILE A 374 -25.42 16.63 1.89
N ALA A 375 -24.89 15.86 2.84
CA ALA A 375 -24.01 14.72 2.63
C ALA A 375 -24.79 13.43 2.81
N ILE A 376 -24.80 12.56 1.80
CA ILE A 376 -25.49 11.27 1.82
C ILE A 376 -24.45 10.17 1.73
N GLY A 377 -24.47 9.19 2.64
CA GLY A 377 -23.62 8.00 2.55
C GLY A 377 -23.92 7.20 1.27
N ASN A 378 -22.88 6.64 0.66
CA ASN A 378 -23.01 5.89 -0.61
C ASN A 378 -23.43 4.42 -0.45
N GLY A 379 -23.92 4.02 0.72
CA GLY A 379 -24.38 2.67 1.00
C GLY A 379 -25.80 2.36 0.51
N THR A 380 -26.44 1.43 1.22
CA THR A 380 -27.80 0.97 0.89
C THR A 380 -28.81 2.12 0.91
N ALA A 381 -29.69 2.22 -0.08
CA ALA A 381 -30.69 3.30 -0.26
C ALA A 381 -30.10 4.70 -0.54
N SER A 382 -28.83 4.81 -0.89
CA SER A 382 -28.19 6.11 -1.17
C SER A 382 -28.88 6.86 -2.31
N ARG A 383 -29.18 6.21 -3.42
CA ARG A 383 -29.80 6.82 -4.62
C ARG A 383 -31.21 7.27 -4.37
N GLU A 384 -32.02 6.42 -3.73
CA GLU A 384 -33.38 6.74 -3.36
C GLU A 384 -33.40 7.95 -2.42
N THR A 385 -32.41 8.01 -1.51
CA THR A 385 -32.27 9.15 -0.58
C THR A 385 -31.82 10.41 -1.31
N GLU A 386 -30.88 10.31 -2.26
CA GLU A 386 -30.46 11.43 -3.11
C GLU A 386 -31.63 11.99 -3.92
N GLN A 387 -32.41 11.12 -4.58
CA GLN A 387 -33.61 11.52 -5.31
C GLN A 387 -34.64 12.17 -4.39
N PHE A 388 -34.85 11.59 -3.20
CA PHE A 388 -35.75 12.14 -2.20
C PHE A 388 -35.36 13.56 -1.81
N VAL A 389 -34.12 13.83 -1.41
CA VAL A 389 -33.69 15.16 -0.94
C VAL A 389 -33.61 16.17 -2.10
N THR A 390 -33.19 15.75 -3.29
CA THR A 390 -33.08 16.63 -4.47
C THR A 390 -34.46 17.06 -5.00
N SER A 391 -35.49 16.25 -4.78
CA SER A 391 -36.86 16.59 -5.20
C SER A 391 -37.57 17.61 -4.28
N GLN A 392 -36.98 17.94 -3.11
CA GLN A 392 -37.58 18.90 -2.21
C GLN A 392 -37.29 20.35 -2.64
N ARG A 393 -38.18 21.27 -2.23
CA ARG A 393 -37.99 22.72 -2.40
C ARG A 393 -37.55 23.32 -1.08
N TYR A 394 -36.37 23.90 -1.08
CA TYR A 394 -35.77 24.54 0.07
C TYR A 394 -35.92 26.07 0.00
N ASP A 395 -35.79 26.76 1.11
CA ASP A 395 -35.82 28.22 1.24
C ASP A 395 -34.55 28.89 0.70
N ARG A 396 -33.53 28.08 0.40
CA ARG A 396 -32.22 28.49 -0.08
C ARG A 396 -31.64 27.48 -1.05
N GLU A 397 -30.51 27.83 -1.68
CA GLU A 397 -29.71 26.91 -2.46
C GLU A 397 -29.04 25.90 -1.53
N VAL A 398 -29.26 24.61 -1.75
CA VAL A 398 -28.67 23.51 -0.98
C VAL A 398 -27.99 22.56 -1.96
N GLN A 399 -26.68 22.41 -1.78
CA GLN A 399 -25.88 21.47 -2.59
C GLN A 399 -26.00 20.05 -2.00
N VAL A 400 -26.20 19.04 -2.86
CA VAL A 400 -26.33 17.64 -2.43
C VAL A 400 -25.13 16.86 -2.94
N PHE A 401 -24.52 16.07 -2.06
CA PHE A 401 -23.32 15.26 -2.36
C PHE A 401 -23.51 13.85 -1.82
N VAL A 402 -23.08 12.87 -2.62
CA VAL A 402 -22.89 11.49 -2.17
C VAL A 402 -21.46 11.34 -1.69
N VAL A 403 -21.28 10.82 -0.48
CA VAL A 403 -20.00 10.71 0.22
C VAL A 403 -19.72 9.25 0.54
N SER A 404 -18.47 8.80 0.36
CA SER A 404 -18.09 7.44 0.78
C SER A 404 -18.29 7.25 2.30
N GLU A 405 -18.98 6.17 2.65
CA GLU A 405 -19.17 5.75 4.05
C GLU A 405 -18.17 4.69 4.51
N ASP A 406 -17.17 4.34 3.68
CA ASP A 406 -16.15 3.35 4.01
C ASP A 406 -15.49 3.65 5.36
N GLY A 407 -15.50 2.67 6.26
CA GLY A 407 -15.00 2.82 7.63
C GLY A 407 -15.85 3.68 8.57
N ALA A 408 -17.01 4.25 8.15
CA ALA A 408 -17.87 5.02 9.05
C ALA A 408 -18.44 4.16 10.18
N SER A 409 -18.78 2.92 9.91
CA SER A 409 -19.22 1.95 10.93
C SER A 409 -18.10 1.62 11.93
N ILE A 410 -16.86 1.55 11.47
CA ILE A 410 -15.69 1.32 12.35
C ILE A 410 -15.46 2.55 13.25
N TYR A 411 -15.52 3.77 12.66
CA TYR A 411 -15.45 4.99 13.44
C TYR A 411 -16.55 5.03 14.49
N SER A 412 -17.81 4.79 14.12
CA SER A 412 -18.96 4.90 15.03
C SER A 412 -18.87 3.98 16.25
N ALA A 413 -18.24 2.80 16.10
CA ALA A 413 -17.97 1.84 17.17
C ALA A 413 -16.67 2.11 17.93
N SER A 414 -15.81 3.01 17.46
CA SER A 414 -14.49 3.28 18.01
C SER A 414 -14.54 3.96 19.39
N LYS A 415 -13.43 3.88 20.13
CA LYS A 415 -13.23 4.63 21.37
C LYS A 415 -13.32 6.14 21.12
N THR A 416 -12.74 6.62 20.04
CA THR A 416 -12.76 8.04 19.63
C THR A 416 -14.18 8.55 19.47
N ALA A 417 -15.05 7.83 18.76
CA ALA A 417 -16.44 8.24 18.55
C ALA A 417 -17.25 8.22 19.85
N ARG A 418 -16.96 7.27 20.76
CA ARG A 418 -17.59 7.25 22.09
C ARG A 418 -17.15 8.42 22.97
N GLU A 419 -15.90 8.85 22.87
CA GLU A 419 -15.39 10.02 23.59
C GLU A 419 -15.97 11.33 23.02
N GLU A 420 -16.09 11.44 21.68
CA GLU A 420 -16.67 12.62 21.02
C GLU A 420 -18.19 12.74 21.23
N PHE A 421 -18.89 11.60 21.26
CA PHE A 421 -20.36 11.52 21.34
C PHE A 421 -20.81 10.44 22.33
N PRO A 422 -20.59 10.64 23.65
CA PRO A 422 -20.90 9.63 24.66
C PRO A 422 -22.40 9.30 24.75
N ASP A 423 -23.27 10.30 24.54
CA ASP A 423 -24.71 10.19 24.71
C ASP A 423 -25.46 9.73 23.46
N TYR A 424 -24.77 9.46 22.37
CA TYR A 424 -25.36 9.08 21.09
C TYR A 424 -24.99 7.66 20.68
N ASP A 425 -25.89 6.99 19.95
CA ASP A 425 -25.68 5.64 19.47
C ASP A 425 -24.76 5.60 18.20
N VAL A 426 -24.40 4.39 17.79
CA VAL A 426 -23.51 4.17 16.64
C VAL A 426 -24.07 4.72 15.32
N THR A 427 -25.40 4.77 15.16
CA THR A 427 -26.03 5.24 13.92
C THR A 427 -25.93 6.76 13.77
N VAL A 428 -26.09 7.50 14.88
CA VAL A 428 -25.90 8.95 14.90
C VAL A 428 -24.43 9.30 14.66
N ARG A 429 -23.50 8.60 15.32
CA ARG A 429 -22.05 8.78 15.11
C ARG A 429 -21.65 8.52 13.68
N GLY A 430 -22.24 7.51 13.01
CA GLY A 430 -22.04 7.22 11.59
C GLY A 430 -22.48 8.38 10.69
N ALA A 431 -23.69 8.90 10.91
CA ALA A 431 -24.21 10.04 10.14
C ALA A 431 -23.39 11.32 10.35
N VAL A 432 -22.89 11.57 11.58
CA VAL A 432 -21.97 12.68 11.86
C VAL A 432 -20.67 12.52 11.06
N SER A 433 -20.09 11.31 11.02
CA SER A 433 -18.89 11.06 10.25
C SER A 433 -19.09 11.31 8.75
N ILE A 434 -20.23 10.90 8.19
CA ILE A 434 -20.59 11.17 6.77
C ILE A 434 -20.62 12.68 6.51
N GLY A 435 -21.28 13.46 7.38
CA GLY A 435 -21.32 14.92 7.25
C GLY A 435 -19.94 15.58 7.35
N ARG A 436 -19.14 15.18 8.32
CA ARG A 436 -17.78 15.72 8.53
C ARG A 436 -16.80 15.35 7.41
N ARG A 437 -16.95 14.19 6.76
CA ARG A 437 -16.15 13.81 5.58
C ARG A 437 -16.39 14.74 4.41
N LEU A 438 -17.61 15.25 4.23
CA LEU A 438 -17.88 16.26 3.22
C LEU A 438 -17.16 17.58 3.57
N MET A 439 -17.14 17.94 4.84
CA MET A 439 -16.46 19.17 5.30
C MET A 439 -14.95 19.11 5.11
N ASP A 440 -14.32 18.02 5.59
CA ASP A 440 -12.88 17.75 5.42
C ASP A 440 -12.59 16.24 5.48
N PRO A 441 -12.39 15.56 4.33
CA PRO A 441 -12.11 14.14 4.27
C PRO A 441 -10.86 13.75 5.07
N LEU A 442 -9.77 14.50 4.95
CA LEU A 442 -8.52 14.22 5.64
C LEU A 442 -8.70 14.27 7.16
N ALA A 443 -9.29 15.33 7.68
CA ALA A 443 -9.47 15.53 9.12
C ALA A 443 -10.35 14.45 9.76
N GLU A 444 -11.30 13.91 9.03
CA GLU A 444 -12.18 12.86 9.54
C GLU A 444 -11.60 11.45 9.38
N LEU A 445 -11.02 11.12 8.21
CA LEU A 445 -10.50 9.78 7.92
C LEU A 445 -9.29 9.40 8.77
N VAL A 446 -8.48 10.34 9.22
CA VAL A 446 -7.34 10.07 10.13
C VAL A 446 -7.75 9.57 11.52
N LYS A 447 -9.03 9.66 11.88
CA LYS A 447 -9.54 9.16 13.17
C LYS A 447 -9.66 7.64 13.24
N ILE A 448 -9.60 6.96 12.11
CA ILE A 448 -9.66 5.49 12.01
C ILE A 448 -8.34 4.94 11.48
N ASP A 449 -8.09 3.66 11.75
CA ASP A 449 -6.93 2.96 11.15
C ASP A 449 -7.06 2.97 9.63
N ALA A 450 -6.02 3.37 8.93
CA ALA A 450 -6.01 3.45 7.46
C ALA A 450 -6.36 2.11 6.79
N LYS A 451 -6.05 0.97 7.41
CA LYS A 451 -6.46 -0.37 6.97
C LYS A 451 -7.97 -0.60 6.98
N SER A 452 -8.70 0.21 7.73
CA SER A 452 -10.17 0.15 7.81
C SER A 452 -10.88 0.95 6.72
N ILE A 453 -10.12 1.70 5.92
CA ILE A 453 -10.62 2.41 4.75
C ILE A 453 -10.58 1.46 3.55
N GLY A 454 -11.67 1.34 2.80
CA GLY A 454 -11.75 0.51 1.61
C GLY A 454 -10.94 1.13 0.47
N VAL A 455 -9.77 0.58 0.19
CA VAL A 455 -8.85 1.09 -0.84
C VAL A 455 -8.58 0.09 -1.98
N GLY A 456 -9.12 -1.13 -1.87
CA GLY A 456 -8.99 -2.12 -2.94
C GLY A 456 -9.54 -3.50 -2.60
N GLN A 457 -9.89 -4.26 -3.64
CA GLN A 457 -10.60 -5.54 -3.55
C GLN A 457 -9.80 -6.63 -2.79
N TYR A 458 -8.46 -6.63 -2.89
CA TYR A 458 -7.57 -7.63 -2.30
C TYR A 458 -6.80 -7.10 -1.09
N GLN A 459 -7.29 -6.04 -0.45
CA GLN A 459 -6.63 -5.39 0.68
C GLN A 459 -6.34 -6.35 1.85
N HIS A 460 -7.21 -7.34 2.07
CA HIS A 460 -7.06 -8.32 3.15
C HIS A 460 -6.18 -9.53 2.78
N ASP A 461 -5.78 -9.66 1.50
CA ASP A 461 -5.01 -10.81 1.00
C ASP A 461 -3.51 -10.54 0.89
N VAL A 462 -3.11 -9.28 0.97
CA VAL A 462 -1.70 -8.86 0.93
C VAL A 462 -1.05 -8.94 2.31
N ASP A 463 0.27 -8.82 2.36
CA ASP A 463 1.02 -8.72 3.63
C ASP A 463 0.50 -7.54 4.46
N GLN A 464 -0.11 -7.85 5.60
CA GLN A 464 -0.77 -6.86 6.47
C GLN A 464 0.20 -5.92 7.19
N THR A 465 1.45 -6.34 7.38
CA THR A 465 2.48 -5.51 8.01
C THR A 465 3.00 -4.48 7.01
N LYS A 466 3.33 -4.91 5.79
CA LYS A 466 3.73 -4.03 4.69
C LYS A 466 2.60 -3.07 4.31
N LEU A 467 1.36 -3.56 4.24
CA LEU A 467 0.18 -2.74 3.98
C LEU A 467 0.05 -1.62 5.01
N LYS A 468 0.07 -1.97 6.31
CA LYS A 468 -0.06 -0.96 7.37
C LYS A 468 1.02 0.10 7.28
N ALA A 469 2.28 -0.29 7.15
CA ALA A 469 3.39 0.65 7.04
C ALA A 469 3.22 1.61 5.84
N SER A 470 2.83 1.09 4.68
CA SER A 470 2.62 1.90 3.47
C SER A 470 1.43 2.86 3.61
N LEU A 471 0.32 2.41 4.19
CA LEU A 471 -0.86 3.27 4.39
C LEU A 471 -0.60 4.35 5.45
N ASP A 472 0.06 4.03 6.57
CA ASP A 472 0.43 5.01 7.61
C ASP A 472 1.38 6.08 7.04
N GLN A 473 2.36 5.69 6.23
CA GLN A 473 3.24 6.63 5.52
C GLN A 473 2.47 7.53 4.56
N THR A 474 1.46 6.99 3.87
CA THR A 474 0.59 7.76 2.97
C THR A 474 -0.22 8.81 3.73
N VAL A 475 -0.79 8.45 4.89
CA VAL A 475 -1.50 9.39 5.77
C VAL A 475 -0.56 10.50 6.24
N GLU A 476 0.63 10.15 6.72
CA GLU A 476 1.64 11.11 7.15
C GLU A 476 2.01 12.08 6.02
N SER A 477 2.28 11.56 4.83
CA SER A 477 2.57 12.37 3.64
C SER A 477 1.43 13.35 3.32
N CYS A 478 0.17 12.90 3.31
CA CYS A 478 -0.98 13.74 3.02
C CYS A 478 -1.18 14.85 4.06
N VAL A 479 -1.07 14.52 5.34
CA VAL A 479 -1.24 15.49 6.44
C VAL A 479 -0.17 16.59 6.36
N ASN A 480 1.08 16.23 6.14
CA ASN A 480 2.18 17.19 6.03
C ASN A 480 2.16 17.99 4.72
N LEU A 481 1.64 17.40 3.62
CA LEU A 481 1.44 18.12 2.36
C LEU A 481 0.40 19.24 2.49
N VAL A 482 -0.74 18.96 3.12
CA VAL A 482 -1.83 19.93 3.33
C VAL A 482 -1.44 20.98 4.37
N GLY A 483 -0.73 20.59 5.40
CA GLY A 483 -0.46 21.40 6.57
C GLY A 483 -1.66 21.45 7.53
N VAL A 484 -1.41 21.71 8.79
CA VAL A 484 -2.38 21.55 9.87
C VAL A 484 -2.54 22.81 10.69
N ASN A 485 -3.79 23.29 10.83
CA ASN A 485 -4.10 24.38 11.76
C ASN A 485 -4.01 23.86 13.21
N VAL A 486 -3.00 24.30 13.95
CA VAL A 486 -2.72 23.84 15.31
C VAL A 486 -3.84 24.14 16.31
N ASN A 487 -4.61 25.21 16.05
CA ASN A 487 -5.67 25.66 16.94
C ASN A 487 -7.00 24.89 16.79
N THR A 488 -7.21 24.25 15.63
CA THR A 488 -8.48 23.54 15.34
C THR A 488 -8.32 22.02 15.15
N ALA A 489 -7.10 21.56 14.88
CA ALA A 489 -6.84 20.16 14.57
C ALA A 489 -7.13 19.23 15.74
N SER A 490 -7.68 18.04 15.44
CA SER A 490 -7.82 16.96 16.41
C SER A 490 -6.46 16.37 16.80
N LYS A 491 -6.39 15.71 17.95
CA LYS A 491 -5.20 14.95 18.37
C LYS A 491 -4.79 13.92 17.32
N HIS A 492 -5.77 13.31 16.64
CA HIS A 492 -5.52 12.29 15.61
C HIS A 492 -4.80 12.89 14.40
N LEU A 493 -5.25 14.05 13.93
CA LEU A 493 -4.62 14.76 12.82
C LEU A 493 -3.20 15.22 13.21
N LEU A 494 -3.03 15.78 14.41
CA LEU A 494 -1.73 16.22 14.91
C LEU A 494 -0.72 15.07 15.07
N THR A 495 -1.19 13.86 15.37
CA THR A 495 -0.32 12.68 15.52
C THR A 495 0.49 12.36 14.26
N TYR A 496 -0.06 12.66 13.08
CA TYR A 496 0.60 12.45 11.79
C TYR A 496 1.46 13.64 11.32
N VAL A 497 1.49 14.73 12.07
CA VAL A 497 2.41 15.84 11.77
C VAL A 497 3.83 15.39 12.09
N SER A 498 4.74 15.64 11.16
CA SER A 498 6.17 15.34 11.29
C SER A 498 6.71 15.68 12.67
N GLY A 499 7.33 14.71 13.34
CA GLY A 499 7.99 14.88 14.64
C GLY A 499 7.09 14.94 15.87
N LEU A 500 5.74 14.86 15.72
CA LEU A 500 4.84 14.95 16.89
C LEU A 500 4.56 13.59 17.52
N GLY A 501 3.85 12.70 16.90
CA GLY A 501 3.38 11.46 17.52
C GLY A 501 2.28 11.67 18.56
N PRO A 502 1.68 10.58 19.11
CA PRO A 502 0.45 10.65 19.93
C PRO A 502 0.58 11.48 21.21
N THR A 503 1.71 11.39 21.89
CA THR A 503 1.92 12.09 23.18
C THR A 503 2.01 13.59 23.00
N LEU A 504 2.80 14.06 22.03
CA LEU A 504 2.95 15.49 21.76
C LEU A 504 1.66 16.07 21.17
N ALA A 505 0.96 15.31 20.32
CA ALA A 505 -0.35 15.70 19.80
C ALA A 505 -1.35 15.95 20.93
N GLN A 506 -1.42 15.07 21.92
CA GLN A 506 -2.27 15.26 23.10
C GLN A 506 -1.83 16.49 23.90
N ASN A 507 -0.54 16.64 24.19
CA ASN A 507 -0.01 17.80 24.93
C ASN A 507 -0.32 19.13 24.25
N ILE A 508 -0.31 19.19 22.93
CA ILE A 508 -0.71 20.41 22.17
C ILE A 508 -2.20 20.72 22.39
N VAL A 509 -3.06 19.69 22.33
CA VAL A 509 -4.50 19.86 22.59
C VAL A 509 -4.75 20.33 24.00
N ASP A 510 -4.13 19.72 25.00
CA ASP A 510 -4.25 20.08 26.40
C ASP A 510 -3.77 21.52 26.64
N TYR A 511 -2.58 21.84 26.12
CA TYR A 511 -2.01 23.20 26.25
C TYR A 511 -2.94 24.30 25.71
N ARG A 512 -3.51 24.11 24.49
CA ARG A 512 -4.41 25.14 23.92
C ARG A 512 -5.75 25.21 24.66
N THR A 513 -6.18 24.12 25.28
CA THR A 513 -7.40 24.10 26.10
C THR A 513 -7.21 24.88 27.39
N GLU A 514 -6.04 24.77 28.02
CA GLU A 514 -5.71 25.43 29.29
C GLU A 514 -5.27 26.88 29.09
N ASN A 515 -4.51 27.20 28.04
CA ASN A 515 -3.83 28.49 27.86
C ASN A 515 -4.44 29.33 26.72
N GLY A 516 -5.46 28.83 26.02
CA GLY A 516 -6.03 29.46 24.84
C GLY A 516 -5.27 29.13 23.54
N PRO A 517 -5.71 29.68 22.40
CA PRO A 517 -5.15 29.38 21.09
C PRO A 517 -3.71 29.90 20.97
N PHE A 518 -2.91 29.18 20.19
CA PHE A 518 -1.56 29.63 19.84
C PHE A 518 -1.63 30.86 18.94
N GLU A 519 -0.85 31.87 19.29
CA GLU A 519 -0.68 33.10 18.52
C GLU A 519 0.58 33.12 17.66
N SER A 520 1.52 32.22 17.93
CA SER A 520 2.77 32.07 17.17
C SER A 520 3.30 30.64 17.23
N ARG A 521 4.05 30.23 16.21
CA ARG A 521 4.76 28.94 16.20
C ARG A 521 5.73 28.81 17.37
N ARG A 522 6.36 29.92 17.79
CA ARG A 522 7.30 29.92 18.91
C ARG A 522 6.67 29.47 20.23
N GLN A 523 5.37 29.71 20.43
CA GLN A 523 4.66 29.25 21.62
C GLN A 523 4.59 27.72 21.74
N LEU A 524 4.75 26.97 20.63
CA LEU A 524 4.82 25.51 20.66
C LEU A 524 5.96 25.00 21.56
N LEU A 525 7.04 25.74 21.71
CA LEU A 525 8.15 25.40 22.63
C LEU A 525 7.74 25.41 24.11
N LYS A 526 6.58 25.97 24.46
CA LYS A 526 6.01 25.94 25.83
C LYS A 526 5.18 24.69 26.09
N VAL A 527 4.86 23.91 25.06
CA VAL A 527 4.10 22.65 25.21
C VAL A 527 4.97 21.62 25.97
N PRO A 528 4.44 20.93 26.95
CA PRO A 528 5.18 19.89 27.68
C PRO A 528 5.78 18.85 26.73
N ARG A 529 7.04 18.50 26.94
CA ARG A 529 7.85 17.56 26.14
C ARG A 529 8.15 18.03 24.70
N MET A 530 7.83 19.24 24.31
CA MET A 530 8.23 19.83 23.03
C MET A 530 9.70 20.24 23.10
N GLY A 531 10.60 19.34 22.71
CA GLY A 531 12.02 19.64 22.58
C GLY A 531 12.34 20.38 21.27
N ALA A 532 13.55 20.93 21.19
CA ALA A 532 14.04 21.65 20.01
C ALA A 532 13.93 20.84 18.73
N LYS A 533 14.23 19.53 18.79
CA LYS A 533 14.17 18.63 17.65
C LYS A 533 12.74 18.38 17.17
N ALA A 534 11.79 18.14 18.10
CA ALA A 534 10.38 17.97 17.74
C ALA A 534 9.81 19.26 17.13
N TYR A 535 10.16 20.41 17.69
CA TYR A 535 9.80 21.71 17.14
C TYR A 535 10.35 21.92 15.74
N GLU A 536 11.63 21.64 15.50
CA GLU A 536 12.25 21.69 14.18
C GLU A 536 11.47 20.85 13.17
N GLN A 537 11.10 19.62 13.53
CA GLN A 537 10.41 18.70 12.63
C GLN A 537 8.96 19.14 12.31
N CYS A 538 8.23 19.71 13.28
CA CYS A 538 6.80 19.99 13.13
C CYS A 538 6.46 21.41 12.71
N ALA A 539 7.29 22.41 13.05
CA ALA A 539 6.92 23.81 12.97
C ALA A 539 6.53 24.26 11.55
N GLY A 540 7.22 23.76 10.52
CA GLY A 540 6.93 24.11 9.13
C GLY A 540 5.60 23.55 8.61
N PHE A 541 5.03 22.53 9.25
CA PHE A 541 3.77 21.88 8.86
C PHE A 541 2.55 22.38 9.64
N LEU A 542 2.77 23.08 10.76
CA LEU A 542 1.71 23.67 11.57
C LEU A 542 1.38 25.09 11.10
N ARG A 543 0.10 25.43 11.05
CA ARG A 543 -0.42 26.73 10.58
C ARG A 543 -1.15 27.45 11.70
N ILE A 544 -0.99 28.77 11.76
CA ILE A 544 -1.72 29.66 12.66
C ILE A 544 -2.29 30.80 11.83
N PRO A 545 -3.55 30.68 11.32
CA PRO A 545 -4.12 31.63 10.36
C PRO A 545 -4.17 33.10 10.86
N GLN A 546 -4.30 33.28 12.17
CA GLN A 546 -4.44 34.62 12.79
C GLN A 546 -3.16 35.06 13.54
N ALA A 547 -2.01 34.50 13.19
CA ALA A 547 -0.75 34.85 13.83
C ALA A 547 -0.32 36.29 13.51
N LYS A 548 0.37 36.94 14.46
CA LYS A 548 0.99 38.26 14.26
C LYS A 548 2.04 38.23 13.16
N ASN A 549 2.84 37.13 13.11
CA ASN A 549 3.77 36.92 12.01
C ASN A 549 3.05 36.16 10.88
N PRO A 550 2.86 36.75 9.70
CA PRO A 550 2.14 36.08 8.61
C PRO A 550 2.83 34.81 8.12
N LEU A 551 4.15 34.63 8.36
CA LEU A 551 4.89 33.41 8.04
C LEU A 551 4.43 32.19 8.86
N ASP A 552 3.85 32.41 10.04
CA ASP A 552 3.29 31.33 10.86
C ASP A 552 2.05 30.66 10.23
N ASN A 553 1.45 31.30 9.22
CA ASN A 553 0.40 30.71 8.39
C ASN A 553 0.92 30.25 7.02
N SER A 554 2.19 29.95 6.89
CA SER A 554 2.81 29.52 5.63
C SER A 554 3.56 28.20 5.80
N ALA A 555 4.03 27.61 4.72
CA ALA A 555 4.92 26.46 4.75
C ALA A 555 6.41 26.85 4.86
N VAL A 556 6.73 28.14 5.02
CA VAL A 556 8.09 28.58 5.29
C VAL A 556 8.51 28.08 6.66
N HIS A 557 9.66 27.43 6.72
CA HIS A 557 10.20 26.92 7.99
C HIS A 557 10.75 28.09 8.84
N PRO A 558 10.57 28.07 10.18
CA PRO A 558 11.08 29.13 11.05
C PRO A 558 12.58 29.44 10.91
N GLU A 559 13.40 28.45 10.55
CA GLU A 559 14.83 28.64 10.25
C GLU A 559 15.08 29.65 9.11
N SER A 560 14.14 29.76 8.18
CA SER A 560 14.24 30.64 7.01
C SER A 560 13.60 32.00 7.20
N TYR A 561 12.99 32.28 8.37
CA TYR A 561 12.38 33.61 8.65
C TYR A 561 13.37 34.75 8.50
N PRO A 562 14.62 34.69 9.03
CA PRO A 562 15.59 35.74 8.86
C PRO A 562 15.89 36.09 7.39
N ILE A 563 15.86 35.07 6.51
CA ILE A 563 16.08 35.27 5.07
C ILE A 563 14.92 36.08 4.46
N VAL A 564 13.68 35.74 4.78
CA VAL A 564 12.49 36.46 4.28
C VAL A 564 12.44 37.88 4.83
N GLU A 565 12.80 38.08 6.09
CA GLU A 565 12.90 39.40 6.73
C GLU A 565 13.99 40.24 6.05
N GLN A 566 15.12 39.65 5.65
CA GLN A 566 16.17 40.34 4.91
C GLN A 566 15.71 40.69 3.50
N MET A 567 14.98 39.80 2.80
CA MET A 567 14.36 40.13 1.50
C MET A 567 13.44 41.34 1.61
N ALA A 568 12.63 41.44 2.66
CA ALA A 568 11.73 42.56 2.90
C ALA A 568 12.50 43.85 3.17
N LYS A 569 13.54 43.80 4.00
CA LYS A 569 14.41 44.94 4.30
C LYS A 569 15.11 45.46 3.05
N ASP A 570 15.65 44.60 2.21
CA ASP A 570 16.37 45.00 0.98
C ASP A 570 15.44 45.67 -0.03
N LEU A 571 14.14 45.40 0.01
CA LEU A 571 13.11 46.02 -0.80
C LEU A 571 12.39 47.17 -0.08
N ASN A 572 12.84 47.58 1.12
CA ASN A 572 12.21 48.60 1.96
C ASN A 572 10.70 48.37 2.19
N CYS A 573 10.31 47.14 2.44
CA CYS A 573 8.91 46.76 2.68
C CYS A 573 8.80 45.80 3.89
N THR A 574 7.57 45.46 4.26
CA THR A 574 7.30 44.47 5.29
C THR A 574 7.14 43.06 4.67
N VAL A 575 7.24 42.01 5.49
CA VAL A 575 6.94 40.63 5.06
C VAL A 575 5.49 40.54 4.57
N ALA A 576 4.57 41.25 5.21
CA ALA A 576 3.16 41.28 4.78
C ALA A 576 2.99 41.94 3.39
N ASP A 577 3.80 42.93 3.05
CA ASP A 577 3.81 43.55 1.72
C ASP A 577 4.37 42.59 0.67
N LEU A 578 5.43 41.81 1.00
CA LEU A 578 5.95 40.76 0.11
C LEU A 578 4.91 39.71 -0.22
N ILE A 579 4.06 39.37 0.73
CA ILE A 579 2.97 38.39 0.54
C ILE A 579 1.88 38.96 -0.38
N LYS A 580 1.53 40.23 -0.23
CA LYS A 580 0.42 40.84 -0.96
C LYS A 580 0.81 41.26 -2.37
N ASP A 581 2.04 41.74 -2.57
CA ASP A 581 2.48 42.38 -3.81
C ASP A 581 3.37 41.43 -4.65
N LYS A 582 2.86 41.01 -5.79
CA LYS A 582 3.57 40.15 -6.76
C LYS A 582 4.74 40.91 -7.42
N GLU A 583 4.62 42.23 -7.63
CA GLU A 583 5.69 42.98 -8.26
C GLU A 583 6.91 43.12 -7.34
N LEU A 584 6.70 43.29 -6.04
CA LEU A 584 7.78 43.27 -5.05
C LEU A 584 8.50 41.89 -5.07
N ARG A 585 7.78 40.82 -5.09
CA ARG A 585 8.38 39.46 -5.15
C ARG A 585 9.20 39.24 -6.44
N SER A 586 8.75 39.79 -7.57
CA SER A 586 9.47 39.68 -8.84
C SER A 586 10.83 40.38 -8.87
N LYS A 587 11.06 41.34 -7.97
CA LYS A 587 12.32 42.06 -7.82
C LYS A 587 13.36 41.33 -6.98
N ILE A 588 12.99 40.21 -6.36
CA ILE A 588 13.89 39.44 -5.49
C ILE A 588 14.88 38.65 -6.35
N ASP A 589 16.17 38.95 -6.21
CA ASP A 589 17.24 38.12 -6.78
C ASP A 589 17.64 37.04 -5.78
N LEU A 590 17.12 35.79 -5.99
CA LEU A 590 17.35 34.68 -5.10
C LEU A 590 18.82 34.36 -4.89
N LYS A 591 19.70 34.63 -5.87
CA LYS A 591 21.13 34.33 -5.77
C LYS A 591 21.83 35.08 -4.64
N LYS A 592 21.30 36.23 -4.24
CA LYS A 592 21.84 37.02 -3.13
C LYS A 592 21.63 36.42 -1.75
N TYR A 593 20.68 35.47 -1.63
CA TYR A 593 20.26 34.90 -0.36
C TYR A 593 20.72 33.42 -0.20
N VAL A 594 21.51 32.92 -1.15
CA VAL A 594 22.11 31.60 -1.05
C VAL A 594 23.15 31.58 0.07
N THR A 595 23.04 30.62 0.98
CA THR A 595 23.97 30.37 2.07
C THR A 595 24.50 28.93 2.01
N ASP A 596 25.40 28.55 2.89
CA ASP A 596 25.90 27.19 3.00
C ASP A 596 24.81 26.17 3.32
N THR A 597 23.71 26.59 3.94
CA THR A 597 22.60 25.72 4.39
C THR A 597 21.32 25.88 3.58
N VAL A 598 21.16 26.98 2.84
CA VAL A 598 19.96 27.33 2.08
C VAL A 598 20.35 27.64 0.64
N GLY A 599 19.96 26.77 -0.27
CA GLY A 599 20.22 26.90 -1.69
C GLY A 599 19.02 27.43 -2.49
N LEU A 600 19.19 27.48 -3.82
CA LEU A 600 18.13 27.92 -4.74
C LEU A 600 16.84 27.11 -4.65
N PRO A 601 16.85 25.75 -4.45
CA PRO A 601 15.62 24.99 -4.29
C PRO A 601 14.75 25.49 -3.14
N THR A 602 15.33 25.66 -1.94
CA THR A 602 14.62 26.17 -0.76
C THR A 602 14.15 27.62 -0.97
N LEU A 603 14.98 28.48 -1.56
CA LEU A 603 14.61 29.88 -1.85
C LEU A 603 13.45 29.95 -2.86
N THR A 604 13.43 29.09 -3.84
CA THR A 604 12.33 29.00 -4.82
C THR A 604 11.03 28.57 -4.13
N ASP A 605 11.09 27.57 -3.25
CA ASP A 605 9.93 27.12 -2.48
C ASP A 605 9.41 28.26 -1.56
N ILE A 606 10.29 28.99 -0.91
CA ILE A 606 9.92 30.16 -0.10
C ILE A 606 9.17 31.20 -0.94
N LEU A 607 9.68 31.51 -2.12
CA LEU A 607 9.05 32.50 -2.99
C LEU A 607 7.66 32.06 -3.48
N GLN A 608 7.52 30.79 -3.83
CA GLN A 608 6.23 30.20 -4.18
C GLN A 608 5.24 30.22 -3.03
N GLU A 609 5.71 29.95 -1.82
CA GLU A 609 4.88 29.99 -0.63
C GLU A 609 4.44 31.41 -0.26
N LEU A 610 5.29 32.42 -0.46
CA LEU A 610 4.94 33.83 -0.28
C LEU A 610 3.87 34.30 -1.29
N ASP A 611 3.78 33.69 -2.48
CA ASP A 611 2.74 34.04 -3.47
C ASP A 611 1.34 33.63 -2.99
N LYS A 612 1.23 32.49 -2.28
CA LYS A 612 -0.03 31.96 -1.76
C LYS A 612 0.20 31.24 -0.42
N PRO A 613 0.44 31.99 0.66
CA PRO A 613 0.79 31.40 1.93
C PRO A 613 -0.35 30.53 2.49
N GLY A 614 0.01 29.36 2.99
CA GLY A 614 -0.93 28.42 3.61
C GLY A 614 -2.00 27.88 2.67
N ARG A 615 -1.77 27.92 1.35
CA ARG A 615 -2.74 27.40 0.38
C ARG A 615 -2.93 25.91 0.57
N ASP A 616 -4.19 25.50 0.72
CA ASP A 616 -4.58 24.10 0.64
C ASP A 616 -4.33 23.59 -0.81
N PRO A 617 -3.52 22.55 -1.01
CA PRO A 617 -3.24 22.02 -2.34
C PRO A 617 -4.41 21.28 -2.96
N ARG A 618 -5.45 20.95 -2.17
CA ARG A 618 -6.62 20.20 -2.63
C ARG A 618 -7.48 21.08 -3.56
N GLN A 619 -8.13 20.45 -4.52
CA GLN A 619 -9.01 21.12 -5.46
C GLN A 619 -10.30 21.59 -4.77
N LYS A 620 -11.05 22.48 -5.43
CA LYS A 620 -12.39 22.86 -4.98
C LYS A 620 -13.38 21.77 -5.33
N ILE A 621 -14.33 21.50 -4.43
CA ILE A 621 -15.41 20.54 -4.64
C ILE A 621 -16.31 20.99 -5.80
N GLN A 622 -16.75 20.03 -6.63
CA GLN A 622 -17.68 20.25 -7.74
C GLN A 622 -18.90 19.38 -7.55
N VAL A 623 -20.09 19.92 -7.83
CA VAL A 623 -21.34 19.16 -7.83
C VAL A 623 -21.40 18.30 -9.08
N PHE A 624 -21.86 17.06 -8.94
CA PHE A 624 -21.99 16.09 -10.04
C PHE A 624 -23.41 15.51 -10.05
N GLU A 625 -23.95 15.29 -11.25
CA GLU A 625 -25.27 14.66 -11.44
C GLU A 625 -25.14 13.47 -12.40
N PHE A 626 -25.67 12.31 -11.99
CA PHE A 626 -25.83 11.14 -12.85
C PHE A 626 -26.93 11.35 -13.90
N ASP A 627 -26.95 10.51 -14.93
CA ASP A 627 -28.06 10.51 -15.90
C ASP A 627 -29.37 10.04 -15.25
N LYS A 628 -30.40 10.86 -15.32
CA LYS A 628 -31.68 10.63 -14.65
C LYS A 628 -32.50 9.49 -15.28
N ASN A 629 -32.17 9.09 -16.52
CA ASN A 629 -32.86 8.06 -17.27
C ASN A 629 -32.30 6.65 -17.07
N VAL A 630 -31.11 6.53 -16.47
CA VAL A 630 -30.43 5.26 -16.26
C VAL A 630 -30.47 4.91 -14.77
N ARG A 631 -31.20 3.86 -14.41
CA ARG A 631 -31.43 3.45 -13.02
C ARG A 631 -31.06 2.00 -12.73
N THR A 632 -31.14 1.15 -13.74
CA THR A 632 -30.90 -0.28 -13.66
C THR A 632 -30.02 -0.75 -14.82
N LEU A 633 -29.50 -1.97 -14.74
CA LEU A 633 -28.71 -2.59 -15.80
C LEU A 633 -29.52 -2.70 -17.11
N ASP A 634 -30.86 -2.87 -17.02
CA ASP A 634 -31.77 -3.04 -18.17
C ASP A 634 -32.01 -1.73 -18.91
N ASP A 635 -31.73 -0.57 -18.30
CA ASP A 635 -31.84 0.73 -18.97
C ASP A 635 -30.60 1.03 -19.83
N LEU A 636 -29.52 0.25 -19.71
CA LEU A 636 -28.31 0.45 -20.49
C LEU A 636 -28.39 -0.12 -21.86
N GLN A 637 -27.82 0.60 -22.82
CA GLN A 637 -27.66 0.15 -24.22
C GLN A 637 -26.19 0.35 -24.63
N GLU A 638 -25.66 -0.54 -25.45
CA GLU A 638 -24.36 -0.37 -26.07
C GLU A 638 -24.30 0.92 -26.87
N GLY A 639 -23.21 1.66 -26.71
CA GLY A 639 -23.02 2.96 -27.33
C GLY A 639 -23.55 4.15 -26.54
N MET A 640 -24.30 3.98 -25.45
CA MET A 640 -24.71 5.08 -24.58
C MET A 640 -23.50 5.79 -23.96
N GLU A 641 -23.54 7.12 -23.98
CA GLU A 641 -22.59 7.98 -23.30
C GLU A 641 -23.18 8.50 -21.99
N LEU A 642 -22.50 8.22 -20.89
CA LEU A 642 -23.00 8.51 -19.55
C LEU A 642 -21.96 9.29 -18.71
N PRO A 643 -22.41 10.20 -17.86
CA PRO A 643 -21.56 10.74 -16.80
C PRO A 643 -21.32 9.67 -15.74
N GLY A 644 -20.10 9.61 -15.19
CA GLY A 644 -19.73 8.65 -14.15
C GLY A 644 -18.71 9.20 -13.18
N ILE A 645 -18.57 8.52 -12.06
CA ILE A 645 -17.56 8.81 -11.03
C ILE A 645 -16.64 7.62 -10.89
N VAL A 646 -15.34 7.85 -10.95
CA VAL A 646 -14.33 6.80 -10.70
C VAL A 646 -14.39 6.39 -9.23
N THR A 647 -14.71 5.12 -8.97
CA THR A 647 -14.86 4.57 -7.61
C THR A 647 -13.63 3.81 -7.14
N ASN A 648 -12.90 3.18 -8.06
CA ASN A 648 -11.71 2.41 -7.73
C ASN A 648 -10.75 2.36 -8.91
N ILE A 649 -9.44 2.32 -8.62
CA ILE A 649 -8.37 2.21 -9.62
C ILE A 649 -7.57 0.94 -9.33
N THR A 650 -7.29 0.18 -10.39
CA THR A 650 -6.49 -1.04 -10.36
C THR A 650 -5.43 -1.00 -11.47
N ASN A 651 -4.47 -1.92 -11.46
CA ASN A 651 -3.45 -1.98 -12.51
C ASN A 651 -4.01 -2.29 -13.91
N PHE A 652 -5.19 -2.90 -13.99
CA PHE A 652 -5.82 -3.27 -15.26
C PHE A 652 -6.89 -2.28 -15.74
N GLY A 653 -7.19 -1.23 -14.96
CA GLY A 653 -8.18 -0.22 -15.32
C GLY A 653 -8.82 0.45 -14.13
N CYS A 654 -9.95 1.10 -14.35
CA CYS A 654 -10.72 1.70 -13.26
C CYS A 654 -12.19 1.27 -13.30
N PHE A 655 -12.81 1.29 -12.12
CA PHE A 655 -14.24 1.10 -11.97
C PHE A 655 -14.93 2.46 -11.91
N VAL A 656 -16.04 2.57 -12.63
CA VAL A 656 -16.82 3.81 -12.73
C VAL A 656 -18.26 3.54 -12.32
N ASP A 657 -18.74 4.29 -11.35
CA ASP A 657 -20.17 4.37 -11.03
C ASP A 657 -20.85 5.26 -12.07
N ILE A 658 -21.82 4.70 -12.79
CA ILE A 658 -22.60 5.36 -13.82
C ILE A 658 -24.04 5.63 -13.40
N GLY A 659 -24.31 5.58 -12.09
CA GLY A 659 -25.64 5.81 -11.56
C GLY A 659 -26.50 4.56 -11.41
N ILE A 660 -25.97 3.34 -11.55
CA ILE A 660 -26.67 2.07 -11.30
C ILE A 660 -25.95 1.26 -10.22
N LYS A 661 -26.53 0.15 -9.77
CA LYS A 661 -26.00 -0.66 -8.67
C LYS A 661 -24.62 -1.25 -8.99
N GLU A 662 -24.40 -1.64 -10.22
CA GLU A 662 -23.21 -2.27 -10.72
C GLU A 662 -22.25 -1.23 -11.30
N ASN A 663 -20.98 -1.24 -10.84
CA ASN A 663 -19.94 -0.37 -11.42
C ASN A 663 -19.47 -0.94 -12.77
N GLY A 664 -19.28 -0.07 -13.75
CA GLY A 664 -18.68 -0.44 -15.03
C GLY A 664 -17.15 -0.44 -14.97
N LEU A 665 -16.51 -1.33 -15.71
CA LEU A 665 -15.07 -1.41 -15.86
C LEU A 665 -14.60 -0.68 -17.11
N VAL A 666 -13.70 0.28 -16.95
CA VAL A 666 -12.89 0.84 -18.03
C VAL A 666 -11.52 0.16 -17.98
N HIS A 667 -11.25 -0.76 -18.91
CA HIS A 667 -9.95 -1.43 -18.98
C HIS A 667 -8.84 -0.43 -19.32
N VAL A 668 -7.60 -0.68 -18.86
CA VAL A 668 -6.45 0.21 -19.08
C VAL A 668 -6.27 0.61 -20.56
N SER A 669 -6.54 -0.29 -21.50
CA SER A 669 -6.50 -0.02 -22.93
C SER A 669 -7.63 0.89 -23.43
N GLN A 670 -8.65 1.18 -22.62
CA GLN A 670 -9.83 1.98 -22.94
C GLN A 670 -9.88 3.32 -22.20
N LEU A 671 -8.85 3.66 -21.41
CA LEU A 671 -8.79 4.89 -20.62
C LEU A 671 -8.50 6.14 -21.45
N ALA A 672 -7.69 6.01 -22.49
CA ALA A 672 -7.29 7.13 -23.36
C ALA A 672 -6.92 6.63 -24.76
N ASP A 673 -6.84 7.56 -25.73
CA ASP A 673 -6.45 7.27 -27.12
C ASP A 673 -4.94 7.01 -27.28
N ARG A 674 -4.18 7.19 -26.22
CA ARG A 674 -2.74 6.88 -26.13
C ARG A 674 -2.49 5.62 -25.29
N PHE A 675 -1.30 5.05 -25.42
CA PHE A 675 -0.87 3.95 -24.55
C PHE A 675 -0.78 4.42 -23.09
N VAL A 676 -1.45 3.70 -22.19
CA VAL A 676 -1.47 3.95 -20.75
C VAL A 676 -0.84 2.76 -20.05
N SER A 677 0.26 2.98 -19.34
CA SER A 677 0.94 1.96 -18.54
C SER A 677 0.35 1.86 -17.13
N ASN A 678 -0.05 2.99 -16.56
CA ASN A 678 -0.63 3.07 -15.23
C ASN A 678 -1.93 3.87 -15.27
N PRO A 679 -3.08 3.28 -14.91
CA PRO A 679 -4.35 3.98 -14.88
C PRO A 679 -4.38 5.24 -14.03
N ALA A 680 -3.63 5.29 -12.91
CA ALA A 680 -3.55 6.46 -12.03
C ALA A 680 -2.91 7.70 -12.69
N ASP A 681 -2.23 7.55 -13.84
CA ASP A 681 -1.69 8.67 -14.63
C ASP A 681 -2.77 9.38 -15.46
N VAL A 682 -3.94 8.76 -15.60
CA VAL A 682 -5.04 9.24 -16.45
C VAL A 682 -6.27 9.61 -15.64
N VAL A 683 -6.61 8.80 -14.64
CA VAL A 683 -7.81 8.97 -13.81
C VAL A 683 -7.49 9.01 -12.32
N ARG A 684 -8.38 9.64 -11.56
CA ARG A 684 -8.31 9.73 -10.09
C ARG A 684 -9.59 9.22 -9.47
N ILE A 685 -9.52 8.68 -8.25
CA ILE A 685 -10.71 8.33 -7.49
C ILE A 685 -11.59 9.58 -7.28
N HIS A 686 -12.89 9.41 -7.37
CA HIS A 686 -13.91 10.46 -7.35
C HIS A 686 -13.81 11.48 -8.50
N GLN A 687 -12.98 11.21 -9.52
CA GLN A 687 -12.99 12.03 -10.74
C GLN A 687 -14.31 11.83 -11.46
N HIS A 688 -14.92 12.95 -11.88
CA HIS A 688 -16.05 12.95 -12.78
C HIS A 688 -15.56 12.68 -14.20
N VAL A 689 -16.11 11.68 -14.86
CA VAL A 689 -15.71 11.25 -16.20
C VAL A 689 -16.92 11.03 -17.07
N ARG A 690 -16.75 11.13 -18.39
CA ARG A 690 -17.71 10.63 -19.35
C ARG A 690 -17.25 9.28 -19.84
N VAL A 691 -18.17 8.34 -19.90
CA VAL A 691 -17.90 6.97 -20.36
C VAL A 691 -18.93 6.56 -21.38
N LYS A 692 -18.54 5.64 -22.25
CA LYS A 692 -19.42 5.04 -23.24
C LYS A 692 -19.53 3.54 -22.98
N VAL A 693 -20.73 3.02 -23.01
CA VAL A 693 -21.01 1.59 -22.83
C VAL A 693 -20.53 0.81 -24.04
N MET A 694 -19.63 -0.14 -23.84
CA MET A 694 -19.08 -1.02 -24.87
C MET A 694 -19.86 -2.33 -24.98
N SER A 695 -20.10 -2.98 -23.85
CA SER A 695 -20.84 -4.24 -23.78
C SER A 695 -21.45 -4.45 -22.40
N ILE A 696 -22.52 -5.22 -22.33
CA ILE A 696 -23.27 -5.52 -21.11
C ILE A 696 -23.43 -7.04 -21.01
N ASP A 697 -22.97 -7.62 -19.90
CA ASP A 697 -23.19 -9.03 -19.56
C ASP A 697 -24.25 -9.11 -18.45
N HIS A 698 -25.49 -9.35 -18.82
CA HIS A 698 -26.62 -9.41 -17.89
C HIS A 698 -26.54 -10.62 -16.93
N GLU A 699 -25.95 -11.76 -17.35
CA GLU A 699 -25.82 -12.94 -16.51
C GLU A 699 -24.79 -12.72 -15.39
N ARG A 700 -23.66 -12.12 -15.75
CA ARG A 700 -22.55 -11.84 -14.81
C ARG A 700 -22.64 -10.47 -14.17
N LYS A 701 -23.62 -9.64 -14.56
CA LYS A 701 -23.80 -8.23 -14.15
C LYS A 701 -22.51 -7.43 -14.34
N ARG A 702 -21.88 -7.57 -15.49
CA ARG A 702 -20.63 -6.88 -15.84
C ARG A 702 -20.89 -5.88 -16.97
N ILE A 703 -20.35 -4.67 -16.81
CA ILE A 703 -20.46 -3.58 -17.78
C ILE A 703 -19.06 -3.20 -18.21
N GLN A 704 -18.79 -3.23 -19.50
CA GLN A 704 -17.54 -2.72 -20.05
C GLN A 704 -17.75 -1.31 -20.61
N LEU A 705 -16.85 -0.43 -20.24
CA LEU A 705 -16.90 0.98 -20.58
C LEU A 705 -15.62 1.41 -21.30
N THR A 706 -15.72 2.51 -22.06
CA THR A 706 -14.57 3.19 -22.66
C THR A 706 -14.62 4.68 -22.39
N MET A 707 -13.46 5.30 -22.27
CA MET A 707 -13.28 6.75 -22.22
C MET A 707 -12.67 7.29 -23.52
N LYS A 708 -12.33 6.41 -24.47
CA LYS A 708 -11.75 6.80 -25.78
C LYS A 708 -12.72 7.61 -26.60
N GLY A 709 -12.18 8.64 -27.25
CA GLY A 709 -12.97 9.52 -28.11
C GLY A 709 -13.92 10.45 -27.37
N LEU A 710 -13.87 10.51 -26.04
CA LEU A 710 -14.67 11.40 -25.20
C LEU A 710 -13.80 12.51 -24.62
N ASN A 711 -14.38 13.70 -24.46
CA ASN A 711 -13.72 14.83 -23.78
C ASN A 711 -13.83 14.64 -22.25
N ASN A 712 -12.78 14.13 -21.65
CA ASN A 712 -12.66 13.90 -20.20
C ASN A 712 -11.64 14.86 -19.57
#